data_5643d40e50500fde36d9c7ce3d6cf01f
#
_entry.id   5643d40e50500fde36d9c7ce3d6cf01f
#
_cell.length_a   1.000
_cell.length_b   1.000
_cell.length_c   1.000
_cell.angle_alpha   90.00
_cell.angle_beta   90.00
_cell.angle_gamma   90.00
#
_symmetry.space_group_name_H-M   'P 1'
#
loop_
_entity.id
_entity.type
_entity.pdbx_description
1 polymer ?
#
loop_
_entity_poly.entity_id
_entity_poly.type
_entity_poly.pdbx_seq_one_letter_code
_entity_poly.pdbx_strand_id
1 'polypeptide(L)'
;MTRFTYILFFALSFQCVCAQRYSRVHLDVSKTEDLSRLKEMPLALDHAHWKLEVGEVVIEVSDFELGLIQQADIPYHVEIDDLEDFYSKRLRQQQDIVWTKNVNCDSTSAPLDPTNFELGSMGGYYTYQEMLDDLDSMHSLFPNLISAKELIHTFTTEEGRPLYWVRISNTPDTDDPSKPEILYTSNHHAREAAALSINMYSMWYILENYATDEDLRYLVDNVEMYFVPLVNPDGWVYNQTIQPNGGGMWRKNRRDNGNNTFGVDLNRNYGYEWGGVGSSGNGNSDVYRGTTPFSEAESQALKWFTEQHAFQIALNYHTAANMLLHPWGYTDNFECNDHDRFIAFKSWMTEVNGYLNIQSSLLYEAAGDSDDWMYGDTSTKPKILAMTPECGTNSDGFWPPTSRILPLCRENLPQNLRGAYILLDYLRVEDLSSDALSVQGAIDVSMQRLGLPESSGFIVDLESLDPAVTVNTSAKLVSGLSYGESILDSFNYTIDTQSLSNPEVGFVLSVNNGTHIFRDTLYKRVSVVNPALSIDGTTLSPFENQGSSSWSTTTEDFVSAPTSITDSPNDDYENQTTQTLLLTPIINLSNAQDALIRFAAKWDIEADYDYVQFEALRVSSTGLPNDWLPLCGKYTNAGTADQDEGMPLYDGVQNTWVEEEVDMTEFLGDSIQLRFQLVSDNFVTGDGFYFDDFKIYIGGSIDSVINNVSDLNGLDKFATIIPNPAQHAIRLETTQPWMGQVQILNTLGQEVMNYSLDSESQQVHFDVGHLPSGSYYVHLLNADQITIVLPLWIQ
;
A
#
# COMPACT_ATOMS: atom_id res chain seq x y z
N MET A 1 -20.32 26.61 81.75
CA MET A 1 -19.76 25.54 80.90
C MET A 1 -19.76 25.94 79.43
N THR A 2 -18.67 26.52 78.99
CA THR A 2 -18.50 27.07 77.68
C THR A 2 -17.76 25.96 76.83
N ARG A 3 -18.43 25.47 75.78
CA ARG A 3 -17.80 24.51 74.84
C ARG A 3 -17.11 25.33 73.75
N PHE A 4 -15.80 25.15 73.62
CA PHE A 4 -15.00 25.63 72.47
C PHE A 4 -15.04 24.53 71.41
N THR A 5 -15.58 24.87 70.24
CA THR A 5 -15.51 24.03 69.01
C THR A 5 -14.29 24.42 68.19
N TYR A 6 -13.32 23.55 68.08
CA TYR A 6 -12.19 23.72 67.16
C TYR A 6 -12.61 23.32 65.76
N ILE A 7 -12.61 24.27 64.81
CA ILE A 7 -12.74 24.03 63.39
C ILE A 7 -11.34 23.82 62.85
N LEU A 8 -11.06 22.60 62.43
CA LEU A 8 -9.82 22.23 61.74
C LEU A 8 -10.00 22.61 60.25
N PHE A 9 -9.30 23.66 59.80
CA PHE A 9 -9.18 23.96 58.37
C PHE A 9 -8.15 23.00 57.77
N PHE A 10 -8.61 22.07 56.94
CA PHE A 10 -7.77 21.34 56.02
C PHE A 10 -7.50 22.28 54.83
N ALA A 11 -6.32 22.85 54.74
CA ALA A 11 -5.83 23.49 53.53
C ALA A 11 -5.45 22.37 52.54
N LEU A 12 -6.33 22.08 51.60
CA LEU A 12 -5.93 21.35 50.38
C LEU A 12 -4.97 22.28 49.61
N SER A 13 -3.71 22.02 49.67
CA SER A 13 -2.74 22.55 48.72
C SER A 13 -3.01 21.88 47.37
N PHE A 14 -3.73 22.55 46.49
CA PHE A 14 -3.68 22.25 45.06
C PHE A 14 -2.25 22.56 44.61
N GLN A 15 -1.39 21.56 44.52
CA GLN A 15 -0.20 21.67 43.68
C GLN A 15 -0.71 21.74 42.25
N CYS A 16 -0.61 22.92 41.64
CA CYS A 16 -0.74 23.05 40.19
C CYS A 16 0.45 22.30 39.59
N VAL A 17 0.24 21.03 39.22
CA VAL A 17 1.18 20.35 38.33
C VAL A 17 0.98 21.09 37.01
N CYS A 18 1.92 21.96 36.63
CA CYS A 18 1.98 22.46 35.26
C CYS A 18 2.09 21.26 34.35
N ALA A 19 1.07 21.00 33.57
CA ALA A 19 1.17 20.02 32.50
C ALA A 19 2.34 20.44 31.59
N GLN A 20 3.15 19.47 31.16
CA GLN A 20 4.21 19.70 30.19
C GLN A 20 3.56 20.17 28.91
N ARG A 21 3.98 21.32 28.36
CA ARG A 21 3.45 21.87 27.12
C ARG A 21 4.21 21.30 25.94
N TYR A 22 3.54 21.12 24.83
CA TYR A 22 4.11 20.65 23.57
C TYR A 22 3.83 21.62 22.45
N SER A 23 4.81 21.82 21.58
CA SER A 23 4.73 22.72 20.42
C SER A 23 5.23 22.01 19.17
N ARG A 24 4.67 22.36 17.99
CA ARG A 24 5.24 21.97 16.71
C ARG A 24 6.18 23.07 16.24
N VAL A 25 7.39 22.68 15.90
CA VAL A 25 8.44 23.60 15.51
C VAL A 25 9.11 23.17 14.20
N HIS A 26 9.47 24.16 13.41
CA HIS A 26 10.27 24.00 12.21
C HIS A 26 11.72 24.38 12.54
N LEU A 27 12.65 23.49 12.29
CA LEU A 27 14.09 23.65 12.55
C LEU A 27 14.81 23.91 11.24
N ASP A 28 15.62 24.97 11.16
CA ASP A 28 16.53 25.20 10.04
C ASP A 28 17.82 24.37 10.22
N VAL A 29 17.95 23.32 9.44
CA VAL A 29 19.13 22.41 9.41
C VAL A 29 19.87 22.48 8.08
N SER A 30 19.71 23.57 7.33
CA SER A 30 20.43 23.83 6.06
C SER A 30 21.95 23.76 6.18
N LYS A 31 22.50 23.91 7.39
CA LYS A 31 23.91 23.66 7.69
C LYS A 31 24.10 22.23 8.17
N THR A 32 25.01 21.49 7.56
CA THR A 32 25.39 20.13 7.95
C THR A 32 25.72 19.99 9.44
N GLU A 33 26.30 21.06 10.06
CA GLU A 33 26.62 21.07 11.48
C GLU A 33 25.37 21.05 12.36
N ASP A 34 24.30 21.76 11.96
CA ASP A 34 23.05 21.83 12.72
C ASP A 34 22.29 20.51 12.59
N LEU A 35 22.27 19.90 11.40
CA LEU A 35 21.70 18.56 11.17
C LEU A 35 22.42 17.49 12.01
N SER A 36 23.75 17.46 11.98
CA SER A 36 24.53 16.51 12.79
C SER A 36 24.27 16.69 14.28
N ARG A 37 24.18 17.95 14.73
CA ARG A 37 23.89 18.28 16.13
C ARG A 37 22.47 17.84 16.52
N LEU A 38 21.48 18.05 15.65
CA LEU A 38 20.10 17.62 15.87
C LEU A 38 20.01 16.09 16.07
N LYS A 39 20.66 15.31 15.19
CA LYS A 39 20.66 13.84 15.27
C LYS A 39 21.33 13.29 16.54
N GLU A 40 22.25 14.02 17.15
CA GLU A 40 22.92 13.64 18.40
C GLU A 40 22.13 14.06 19.66
N MET A 41 21.09 14.89 19.52
CA MET A 41 20.30 15.36 20.64
C MET A 41 19.34 14.26 21.13
N PRO A 42 19.09 14.18 22.46
CA PRO A 42 18.13 13.23 23.03
C PRO A 42 16.68 13.74 22.90
N LEU A 43 16.20 13.84 21.66
CA LEU A 43 14.85 14.28 21.29
C LEU A 43 14.03 13.09 20.79
N ALA A 44 12.71 13.21 20.86
CA ALA A 44 11.78 12.28 20.25
C ALA A 44 11.67 12.58 18.74
N LEU A 45 12.53 11.95 17.92
CA LEU A 45 12.61 12.17 16.47
C LEU A 45 11.81 11.13 15.67
N ASP A 46 11.11 10.21 16.32
CA ASP A 46 10.28 9.15 15.74
C ASP A 46 9.11 9.68 14.88
N HIS A 47 8.75 10.96 15.02
CA HIS A 47 7.72 11.64 14.25
C HIS A 47 8.26 12.92 13.61
N ALA A 48 9.58 12.97 13.39
CA ALA A 48 10.19 14.10 12.71
C ALA A 48 9.91 14.01 11.21
N HIS A 49 9.35 15.06 10.67
CA HIS A 49 9.20 15.21 9.23
C HIS A 49 10.49 15.85 8.69
N TRP A 50 11.29 15.04 8.00
CA TRP A 50 12.60 15.40 7.50
C TRP A 50 12.48 15.97 6.08
N LYS A 51 12.62 17.28 5.94
CA LYS A 51 12.66 18.02 4.66
C LYS A 51 14.11 18.48 4.39
N LEU A 52 15.00 17.48 4.24
CA LEU A 52 16.45 17.74 4.21
C LEU A 52 16.91 18.49 2.94
N GLU A 53 16.21 18.34 1.82
CA GLU A 53 16.46 19.03 0.55
C GLU A 53 16.26 20.54 0.67
N VAL A 54 15.36 20.99 1.56
CA VAL A 54 15.21 22.43 1.89
C VAL A 54 15.90 22.82 3.20
N GLY A 55 16.58 21.86 3.84
CA GLY A 55 17.29 22.10 5.10
C GLY A 55 16.36 22.33 6.27
N GLU A 56 15.18 21.72 6.30
CA GLU A 56 14.19 21.85 7.35
C GLU A 56 13.86 20.52 8.02
N VAL A 57 13.50 20.56 9.29
CA VAL A 57 12.92 19.43 10.02
C VAL A 57 11.76 19.94 10.86
N VAL A 58 10.58 19.35 10.68
CA VAL A 58 9.39 19.67 11.49
C VAL A 58 9.24 18.62 12.58
N ILE A 59 9.15 19.04 13.83
CA ILE A 59 9.01 18.13 14.99
C ILE A 59 8.06 18.66 16.04
N GLU A 60 7.45 17.73 16.77
CA GLU A 60 6.61 18.02 17.93
C GLU A 60 7.40 17.77 19.22
N VAL A 61 7.67 18.84 19.96
CA VAL A 61 8.59 18.83 21.09
C VAL A 61 7.94 19.37 22.37
N SER A 62 8.39 18.83 23.49
CA SER A 62 8.07 19.37 24.82
C SER A 62 8.83 20.67 25.10
N ASP A 63 8.36 21.46 26.08
CA ASP A 63 9.08 22.66 26.56
C ASP A 63 10.53 22.37 26.98
N PHE A 64 10.79 21.16 27.51
CA PHE A 64 12.14 20.75 27.87
C PHE A 64 13.00 20.54 26.61
N GLU A 65 12.50 19.83 25.60
CA GLU A 65 13.21 19.56 24.34
C GLU A 65 13.42 20.84 23.54
N LEU A 66 12.41 21.73 23.51
CA LEU A 66 12.55 23.07 22.91
C LEU A 66 13.68 23.87 23.58
N GLY A 67 13.81 23.74 24.90
CA GLY A 67 14.94 24.31 25.65
C GLY A 67 16.29 23.74 25.26
N LEU A 68 16.39 22.45 24.89
CA LEU A 68 17.61 21.85 24.36
C LEU A 68 17.96 22.39 22.97
N ILE A 69 16.98 22.52 22.08
CA ILE A 69 17.14 23.10 20.74
C ILE A 69 17.67 24.53 20.83
N GLN A 70 17.09 25.33 21.74
CA GLN A 70 17.56 26.70 22.01
C GLN A 70 19.01 26.75 22.52
N GLN A 71 19.38 25.83 23.43
CA GLN A 71 20.75 25.75 23.95
C GLN A 71 21.75 25.30 22.89
N ALA A 72 21.32 24.50 21.94
CA ALA A 72 22.12 24.07 20.78
C ALA A 72 22.28 25.15 19.71
N ASP A 73 21.59 26.29 19.84
CA ASP A 73 21.59 27.42 18.89
C ASP A 73 21.17 27.00 17.46
N ILE A 74 20.24 26.01 17.36
CA ILE A 74 19.61 25.61 16.10
C ILE A 74 18.48 26.62 15.82
N PRO A 75 18.48 27.30 14.65
CA PRO A 75 17.40 28.21 14.31
C PRO A 75 16.07 27.47 14.20
N TYR A 76 14.99 28.07 14.68
CA TYR A 76 13.65 27.50 14.61
C TYR A 76 12.57 28.57 14.58
N HIS A 77 11.38 28.17 14.11
CA HIS A 77 10.15 28.91 14.36
C HIS A 77 9.05 27.98 14.90
N VAL A 78 8.12 28.54 15.64
CA VAL A 78 6.99 27.80 16.21
C VAL A 78 5.80 27.90 15.26
N GLU A 79 5.34 26.78 14.74
CA GLU A 79 4.11 26.70 13.93
C GLU A 79 2.88 26.60 14.84
N ILE A 80 2.89 25.64 15.78
CA ILE A 80 1.80 25.43 16.74
C ILE A 80 2.37 25.52 18.14
N ASP A 81 1.88 26.52 18.91
CA ASP A 81 2.39 26.80 20.24
C ASP A 81 1.81 25.88 21.34
N ASP A 82 0.63 25.28 21.11
CA ASP A 82 -0.07 24.40 22.05
C ASP A 82 -0.75 23.25 21.29
N LEU A 83 -0.05 22.12 21.21
CA LEU A 83 -0.53 20.92 20.51
C LEU A 83 -1.72 20.25 21.19
N GLU A 84 -1.83 20.32 22.52
CA GLU A 84 -3.00 19.74 23.20
C GLU A 84 -4.28 20.50 22.84
N ASP A 85 -4.21 21.82 22.76
CA ASP A 85 -5.34 22.65 22.32
C ASP A 85 -5.65 22.41 20.83
N PHE A 86 -4.62 22.31 20.00
CA PHE A 86 -4.76 22.03 18.58
C PHE A 86 -5.47 20.69 18.32
N TYR A 87 -4.94 19.57 18.81
CA TYR A 87 -5.53 18.24 18.61
C TYR A 87 -6.92 18.14 19.22
N SER A 88 -7.11 18.66 20.44
CA SER A 88 -8.41 18.65 21.11
C SER A 88 -9.49 19.47 20.36
N LYS A 89 -9.12 20.58 19.71
CA LYS A 89 -10.02 21.34 18.85
C LYS A 89 -10.33 20.60 17.57
N ARG A 90 -9.31 20.00 16.93
CA ARG A 90 -9.46 19.22 15.70
C ARG A 90 -10.46 18.08 15.89
N LEU A 91 -10.33 17.30 16.95
CA LEU A 91 -11.26 16.21 17.27
C LEU A 91 -12.71 16.67 17.53
N ARG A 92 -12.89 17.89 18.11
CA ARG A 92 -14.22 18.45 18.37
C ARG A 92 -14.90 19.02 17.13
N GLN A 93 -14.16 19.55 16.18
CA GLN A 93 -14.71 20.26 15.01
C GLN A 93 -15.21 19.30 13.92
N GLN A 94 -14.72 18.06 13.88
CA GLN A 94 -15.01 17.10 12.81
C GLN A 94 -16.18 16.15 13.07
N GLN A 95 -16.93 16.31 14.16
CA GLN A 95 -18.12 15.50 14.43
C GLN A 95 -19.27 15.70 13.40
N ASP A 96 -19.20 16.73 12.55
CA ASP A 96 -20.25 17.11 11.60
C ASP A 96 -19.86 16.96 10.10
N ILE A 97 -18.70 16.42 9.76
CA ILE A 97 -18.28 16.27 8.37
C ILE A 97 -18.76 14.91 7.81
N VAL A 98 -19.84 14.97 7.05
CA VAL A 98 -20.27 13.85 6.21
C VAL A 98 -19.41 13.85 4.95
N TRP A 99 -18.56 12.83 4.82
CA TRP A 99 -17.72 12.62 3.64
C TRP A 99 -18.60 12.41 2.40
N THR A 100 -18.53 13.32 1.44
CA THR A 100 -19.10 13.15 0.11
C THR A 100 -17.95 13.13 -0.90
N LYS A 101 -17.73 11.98 -1.48
CA LYS A 101 -16.80 11.57 -2.54
C LYS A 101 -15.48 10.96 -2.07
N ASN A 102 -15.47 9.66 -1.85
CA ASN A 102 -14.32 8.86 -2.24
C ASN A 102 -14.61 8.34 -3.65
N VAL A 103 -13.75 8.66 -4.60
CA VAL A 103 -13.64 7.86 -5.82
C VAL A 103 -12.89 6.61 -5.40
N ASN A 104 -13.61 5.52 -5.16
CA ASN A 104 -12.99 4.24 -4.80
C ASN A 104 -12.51 3.62 -6.11
N CYS A 105 -11.22 3.66 -6.38
CA CYS A 105 -10.63 3.05 -7.56
C CYS A 105 -10.58 1.52 -7.50
N ASP A 106 -10.66 0.96 -6.29
CA ASP A 106 -10.77 -0.49 -6.11
C ASP A 106 -12.19 -0.98 -6.44
N SER A 107 -12.32 -1.75 -7.50
CA SER A 107 -13.52 -2.52 -7.82
C SER A 107 -13.75 -3.70 -6.85
N THR A 108 -12.75 -4.04 -6.03
CA THR A 108 -12.90 -4.99 -4.92
C THR A 108 -13.65 -4.29 -3.81
N SER A 109 -14.82 -4.79 -3.43
CA SER A 109 -15.57 -4.28 -2.28
C SER A 109 -14.65 -4.29 -1.07
N ALA A 110 -14.33 -3.08 -0.54
CA ALA A 110 -13.60 -2.97 0.71
C ALA A 110 -14.25 -3.90 1.77
N PRO A 111 -13.46 -4.59 2.61
CA PRO A 111 -14.01 -5.43 3.65
C PRO A 111 -15.07 -4.65 4.44
N LEU A 112 -16.24 -5.26 4.68
CA LEU A 112 -17.27 -4.63 5.49
C LEU A 112 -16.73 -4.41 6.90
N ASP A 113 -16.97 -3.23 7.45
CA ASP A 113 -16.58 -2.93 8.82
C ASP A 113 -17.23 -3.93 9.79
N PRO A 114 -16.52 -4.31 10.85
CA PRO A 114 -17.09 -5.13 11.89
C PRO A 114 -18.32 -4.44 12.52
N THR A 115 -19.40 -5.19 12.66
CA THR A 115 -20.69 -4.66 13.14
C THR A 115 -20.64 -4.18 14.58
N ASN A 116 -19.78 -4.82 15.41
CA ASN A 116 -19.65 -4.50 16.83
C ASN A 116 -18.49 -3.54 17.14
N PHE A 117 -17.73 -3.12 16.14
CA PHE A 117 -16.71 -2.09 16.36
C PHE A 117 -17.37 -0.72 16.47
N GLU A 118 -17.21 -0.07 17.59
CA GLU A 118 -17.75 1.27 17.85
C GLU A 118 -16.60 2.23 18.21
N LEU A 119 -16.71 3.48 17.77
CA LEU A 119 -15.78 4.52 18.17
C LEU A 119 -15.94 4.86 19.63
N GLY A 120 -14.82 5.08 20.32
CA GLY A 120 -14.80 5.44 21.73
C GLY A 120 -15.27 6.88 22.02
N SER A 121 -15.52 7.16 23.28
CA SER A 121 -16.02 8.47 23.73
C SER A 121 -14.97 9.57 23.81
N MET A 122 -13.69 9.23 23.71
CA MET A 122 -12.57 10.20 23.82
C MET A 122 -12.21 10.74 22.42
N GLY A 123 -13.10 11.55 21.83
CA GLY A 123 -12.90 12.09 20.47
C GLY A 123 -12.90 11.04 19.37
N GLY A 124 -13.58 9.91 19.57
CA GLY A 124 -13.59 8.74 18.72
C GLY A 124 -12.66 7.61 19.17
N TYR A 125 -11.74 7.87 20.08
CA TYR A 125 -10.82 6.90 20.66
C TYR A 125 -11.35 6.30 21.96
N TYR A 126 -10.91 5.06 22.27
CA TYR A 126 -11.31 4.36 23.47
C TYR A 126 -10.78 5.02 24.74
N THR A 127 -11.61 5.22 25.74
CA THR A 127 -11.12 5.34 27.12
C THR A 127 -10.56 3.99 27.61
N TYR A 128 -9.77 4.01 28.68
CA TYR A 128 -9.26 2.77 29.29
C TYR A 128 -10.38 1.80 29.65
N GLN A 129 -11.50 2.31 30.20
CA GLN A 129 -12.61 1.46 30.60
C GLN A 129 -13.38 0.89 29.39
N GLU A 130 -13.61 1.70 28.36
CA GLU A 130 -14.27 1.24 27.12
C GLU A 130 -13.49 0.11 26.45
N MET A 131 -12.16 0.22 26.39
CA MET A 131 -11.31 -0.87 25.89
C MET A 131 -11.50 -2.16 26.69
N LEU A 132 -11.53 -2.08 28.03
CA LEU A 132 -11.73 -3.26 28.88
C LEU A 132 -13.13 -3.87 28.71
N ASP A 133 -14.15 -3.02 28.62
CA ASP A 133 -15.54 -3.45 28.43
C ASP A 133 -15.73 -4.08 27.04
N ASP A 134 -15.01 -3.59 26.04
CA ASP A 134 -15.05 -4.10 24.66
C ASP A 134 -14.37 -5.47 24.55
N LEU A 135 -13.24 -5.69 25.23
CA LEU A 135 -12.62 -7.01 25.35
C LEU A 135 -13.54 -8.02 26.05
N ASP A 136 -14.28 -7.61 27.09
CA ASP A 136 -15.30 -8.47 27.74
C ASP A 136 -16.46 -8.79 26.79
N SER A 137 -16.84 -7.82 25.94
CA SER A 137 -17.89 -8.00 24.93
C SER A 137 -17.47 -8.99 23.86
N MET A 138 -16.23 -8.88 23.34
CA MET A 138 -15.65 -9.86 22.41
C MET A 138 -15.69 -11.28 22.95
N HIS A 139 -15.20 -11.48 24.18
CA HIS A 139 -15.23 -12.81 24.82
C HIS A 139 -16.66 -13.30 25.06
N SER A 140 -17.58 -12.43 25.47
CA SER A 140 -18.99 -12.80 25.68
C SER A 140 -19.69 -13.26 24.41
N LEU A 141 -19.39 -12.61 23.27
CA LEU A 141 -19.99 -12.93 21.97
C LEU A 141 -19.30 -14.11 21.28
N PHE A 142 -18.00 -14.25 21.44
CA PHE A 142 -17.17 -15.25 20.76
C PHE A 142 -16.30 -16.09 21.72
N PRO A 143 -16.87 -16.72 22.78
CA PRO A 143 -16.10 -17.38 23.84
C PRO A 143 -15.26 -18.57 23.35
N ASN A 144 -15.52 -19.07 22.14
CA ASN A 144 -14.77 -20.21 21.57
C ASN A 144 -13.65 -19.74 20.62
N LEU A 145 -13.50 -18.42 20.41
CA LEU A 145 -12.53 -17.85 19.49
C LEU A 145 -11.57 -16.87 20.15
N ILE A 146 -12.00 -16.21 21.24
CA ILE A 146 -11.14 -15.29 21.99
C ILE A 146 -11.18 -15.64 23.49
N SER A 147 -10.02 -15.63 24.13
CA SER A 147 -9.91 -15.81 25.58
C SER A 147 -10.59 -14.69 26.36
N ALA A 148 -10.94 -14.92 27.61
CA ALA A 148 -11.14 -13.81 28.54
C ALA A 148 -9.86 -12.96 28.59
N LYS A 149 -9.99 -11.64 28.88
CA LYS A 149 -8.81 -10.85 29.14
C LYS A 149 -8.06 -11.34 30.38
N GLU A 150 -6.78 -11.59 30.24
CA GLU A 150 -5.92 -12.10 31.29
C GLU A 150 -4.85 -11.09 31.69
N LEU A 151 -4.37 -11.18 32.93
CA LEU A 151 -3.28 -10.36 33.42
C LEU A 151 -1.95 -10.92 32.93
N ILE A 152 -1.04 -10.03 32.51
CA ILE A 152 0.35 -10.43 32.30
C ILE A 152 0.99 -10.65 33.67
N HIS A 153 0.89 -11.87 34.18
CA HIS A 153 1.40 -12.27 35.47
C HIS A 153 0.86 -11.38 36.62
N THR A 154 1.73 -10.94 37.53
CA THR A 154 1.39 -10.08 38.68
C THR A 154 1.93 -8.66 38.53
N PHE A 155 2.36 -8.30 37.33
CA PHE A 155 2.88 -6.96 37.09
C PHE A 155 1.77 -5.91 37.19
N THR A 156 2.04 -4.84 37.90
CA THR A 156 1.20 -3.65 37.93
C THR A 156 2.07 -2.44 37.75
N THR A 157 1.55 -1.46 37.00
CA THR A 157 2.20 -0.16 36.76
C THR A 157 2.36 0.64 38.04
N GLU A 158 3.04 1.78 37.95
CA GLU A 158 3.25 2.69 39.10
C GLU A 158 1.93 3.17 39.74
N GLU A 159 0.88 3.39 38.94
CA GLU A 159 -0.45 3.80 39.42
C GLU A 159 -1.36 2.61 39.73
N GLY A 160 -0.83 1.38 39.68
CA GLY A 160 -1.49 0.15 40.10
C GLY A 160 -2.39 -0.50 39.03
N ARG A 161 -2.22 -0.18 37.75
CA ARG A 161 -2.96 -0.83 36.66
C ARG A 161 -2.22 -2.06 36.15
N PRO A 162 -2.89 -3.20 35.92
CA PRO A 162 -2.30 -4.34 35.27
C PRO A 162 -2.26 -4.15 33.73
N LEU A 163 -1.37 -4.85 33.06
CA LEU A 163 -1.41 -5.06 31.61
C LEU A 163 -2.26 -6.29 31.32
N TYR A 164 -3.12 -6.20 30.32
CA TYR A 164 -3.99 -7.28 29.87
C TYR A 164 -3.57 -7.79 28.49
N TRP A 165 -3.84 -9.06 28.27
CA TRP A 165 -3.73 -9.71 26.97
C TRP A 165 -4.96 -10.58 26.69
N VAL A 166 -5.22 -10.82 25.41
CA VAL A 166 -6.20 -11.78 24.91
C VAL A 166 -5.56 -12.61 23.79
N ARG A 167 -6.09 -13.83 23.60
CA ARG A 167 -5.68 -14.71 22.51
C ARG A 167 -6.85 -15.02 21.61
N ILE A 168 -6.67 -14.88 20.30
CA ILE A 168 -7.62 -15.34 19.28
C ILE A 168 -7.07 -16.64 18.68
N SER A 169 -7.85 -17.71 18.79
CA SER A 169 -7.57 -19.06 18.29
C SER A 169 -8.85 -19.89 18.38
N ASN A 170 -8.92 -21.03 17.71
CA ASN A 170 -10.03 -21.99 17.91
C ASN A 170 -9.95 -22.75 19.25
N THR A 171 -8.88 -22.53 20.03
CA THR A 171 -8.69 -23.04 21.39
C THR A 171 -8.23 -21.93 22.33
N PRO A 172 -9.02 -20.83 22.48
CA PRO A 172 -8.52 -19.58 23.05
C PRO A 172 -8.06 -19.69 24.51
N ASP A 173 -8.61 -20.62 25.29
CA ASP A 173 -8.28 -20.81 26.71
C ASP A 173 -7.12 -21.80 26.96
N THR A 174 -6.61 -22.43 25.90
CA THR A 174 -5.55 -23.45 26.00
C THR A 174 -4.46 -23.18 25.00
N ASP A 175 -3.25 -22.99 25.49
CA ASP A 175 -2.05 -22.87 24.68
C ASP A 175 -1.81 -24.15 23.87
N ASP A 176 -1.63 -24.03 22.55
CA ASP A 176 -1.34 -25.15 21.65
C ASP A 176 0.06 -24.98 21.06
N PRO A 177 1.08 -25.62 21.64
CA PRO A 177 2.47 -25.46 21.21
C PRO A 177 2.75 -25.99 19.79
N SER A 178 1.76 -26.59 19.12
CA SER A 178 1.86 -27.01 17.73
C SER A 178 1.54 -25.88 16.74
N LYS A 179 0.92 -24.80 17.21
CA LYS A 179 0.60 -23.63 16.40
C LYS A 179 1.69 -22.57 16.51
N PRO A 180 2.04 -21.88 15.42
CA PRO A 180 2.88 -20.71 15.49
C PRO A 180 2.13 -19.54 16.15
N GLU A 181 2.90 -18.64 16.77
CA GLU A 181 2.39 -17.52 17.54
C GLU A 181 2.80 -16.19 16.93
N ILE A 182 1.87 -15.22 16.92
CA ILE A 182 2.10 -13.81 16.58
C ILE A 182 1.65 -12.92 17.74
N LEU A 183 2.42 -11.86 17.99
CA LEU A 183 2.13 -10.85 19.01
C LEU A 183 1.76 -9.52 18.34
N TYR A 184 0.67 -8.92 18.80
CA TYR A 184 0.28 -7.55 18.47
C TYR A 184 0.29 -6.71 19.74
N THR A 185 1.06 -5.63 19.74
CA THR A 185 1.05 -4.65 20.83
C THR A 185 0.67 -3.27 20.30
N SER A 186 0.21 -2.37 21.17
CA SER A 186 0.01 -0.97 20.84
C SER A 186 0.23 -0.06 22.04
N ASN A 187 0.42 1.22 21.77
CA ASN A 187 0.54 2.28 22.77
C ASN A 187 1.68 2.08 23.77
N HIS A 188 2.89 1.77 23.32
CA HIS A 188 4.09 2.02 24.11
C HIS A 188 4.15 3.51 24.49
N HIS A 189 3.78 4.37 23.55
CA HIS A 189 3.64 5.80 23.78
C HIS A 189 2.16 6.17 23.92
N ALA A 190 1.85 6.82 25.01
CA ALA A 190 0.45 7.05 25.40
C ALA A 190 -0.28 8.12 24.57
N ARG A 191 0.42 8.85 23.71
CA ARG A 191 -0.17 9.87 22.82
C ARG A 191 -0.55 9.33 21.44
N GLU A 192 -0.18 8.12 21.10
CA GLU A 192 -0.34 7.50 19.77
C GLU A 192 -1.67 6.74 19.67
N ALA A 193 -2.74 7.50 19.46
CA ALA A 193 -4.09 6.99 19.73
C ALA A 193 -4.62 5.99 18.70
N ALA A 194 -4.22 6.09 17.42
CA ALA A 194 -4.73 5.22 16.36
C ALA A 194 -4.32 3.75 16.53
N ALA A 195 -3.14 3.49 17.08
CA ALA A 195 -2.58 2.17 17.30
C ALA A 195 -3.53 1.22 18.07
N LEU A 196 -4.17 1.72 19.14
CA LEU A 196 -5.16 0.95 19.90
C LEU A 196 -6.39 0.61 19.04
N SER A 197 -6.94 1.61 18.34
CA SER A 197 -8.16 1.43 17.52
C SER A 197 -7.96 0.39 16.42
N ILE A 198 -6.80 0.38 15.76
CA ILE A 198 -6.43 -0.58 14.71
C ILE A 198 -6.44 -2.01 15.26
N ASN A 199 -5.84 -2.26 16.43
CA ASN A 199 -5.83 -3.58 17.02
C ASN A 199 -7.22 -4.02 17.49
N MET A 200 -8.03 -3.14 18.09
CA MET A 200 -9.41 -3.43 18.48
C MET A 200 -10.29 -3.75 17.26
N TYR A 201 -10.17 -2.98 16.19
CA TYR A 201 -10.86 -3.22 14.93
C TYR A 201 -10.49 -4.58 14.32
N SER A 202 -9.19 -4.89 14.27
CA SER A 202 -8.70 -6.16 13.72
C SER A 202 -9.23 -7.37 14.50
N MET A 203 -9.28 -7.28 15.82
CA MET A 203 -9.86 -8.33 16.64
C MET A 203 -11.35 -8.54 16.32
N TRP A 204 -12.15 -7.48 16.25
CA TRP A 204 -13.57 -7.57 15.87
C TRP A 204 -13.75 -8.17 14.48
N TYR A 205 -12.95 -7.73 13.50
CA TYR A 205 -13.01 -8.25 12.14
C TYR A 205 -12.77 -9.76 12.09
N ILE A 206 -11.72 -10.23 12.76
CA ILE A 206 -11.37 -11.64 12.80
C ILE A 206 -12.50 -12.47 13.43
N LEU A 207 -13.06 -12.01 14.53
CA LEU A 207 -14.11 -12.73 15.26
C LEU A 207 -15.41 -12.82 14.46
N GLU A 208 -15.84 -11.73 13.84
CA GLU A 208 -17.12 -11.68 13.10
C GLU A 208 -17.08 -12.46 11.78
N ASN A 209 -15.91 -12.49 11.11
CA ASN A 209 -15.79 -13.13 9.81
C ASN A 209 -15.34 -14.60 9.85
N TYR A 210 -14.91 -15.11 10.99
CA TYR A 210 -14.47 -16.51 11.16
C TYR A 210 -15.45 -17.55 10.57
N ALA A 211 -16.76 -17.34 10.72
CA ALA A 211 -17.75 -18.31 10.27
C ALA A 211 -18.01 -18.30 8.76
N THR A 212 -17.74 -17.17 8.09
CA THR A 212 -18.10 -16.91 6.68
C THR A 212 -16.91 -16.91 5.75
N ASP A 213 -15.73 -16.57 6.24
CA ASP A 213 -14.48 -16.56 5.49
C ASP A 213 -13.68 -17.84 5.79
N GLU A 214 -13.47 -18.68 4.77
CA GLU A 214 -12.76 -19.96 4.89
C GLU A 214 -11.27 -19.78 5.12
N ASP A 215 -10.65 -18.77 4.52
CA ASP A 215 -9.23 -18.50 4.67
C ASP A 215 -8.94 -17.92 6.05
N LEU A 216 -9.77 -16.99 6.52
CA LEU A 216 -9.68 -16.45 7.88
C LEU A 216 -9.95 -17.55 8.95
N ARG A 217 -10.89 -18.44 8.70
CA ARG A 217 -11.10 -19.60 9.57
C ARG A 217 -9.88 -20.49 9.63
N TYR A 218 -9.26 -20.78 8.48
CA TYR A 218 -8.03 -21.56 8.43
C TYR A 218 -6.91 -20.87 9.21
N LEU A 219 -6.79 -19.55 9.11
CA LEU A 219 -5.83 -18.76 9.88
C LEU A 219 -6.03 -18.94 11.39
N VAL A 220 -7.24 -18.70 11.91
CA VAL A 220 -7.58 -18.80 13.34
C VAL A 220 -7.43 -20.23 13.86
N ASP A 221 -7.71 -21.23 13.02
CA ASP A 221 -7.57 -22.64 13.39
C ASP A 221 -6.10 -23.09 13.51
N ASN A 222 -5.17 -22.40 12.85
CA ASN A 222 -3.76 -22.84 12.74
C ASN A 222 -2.73 -21.87 13.29
N VAL A 223 -3.13 -20.67 13.75
CA VAL A 223 -2.26 -19.66 14.36
C VAL A 223 -2.83 -19.22 15.70
N GLU A 224 -1.99 -18.96 16.67
CA GLU A 224 -2.36 -18.27 17.91
C GLU A 224 -2.00 -16.79 17.82
N MET A 225 -3.00 -15.92 17.83
CA MET A 225 -2.86 -14.48 17.72
C MET A 225 -3.04 -13.82 19.09
N TYR A 226 -1.98 -13.27 19.65
CA TYR A 226 -1.96 -12.63 20.96
C TYR A 226 -1.99 -11.11 20.81
N PHE A 227 -2.87 -10.47 21.56
CA PHE A 227 -3.00 -9.01 21.58
C PHE A 227 -2.74 -8.47 22.99
N VAL A 228 -1.83 -7.50 23.09
CA VAL A 228 -1.63 -6.64 24.27
C VAL A 228 -2.03 -5.23 23.84
N PRO A 229 -3.32 -4.89 23.87
CA PRO A 229 -3.84 -3.70 23.18
C PRO A 229 -3.41 -2.38 23.83
N LEU A 230 -2.91 -2.40 25.06
CA LEU A 230 -2.47 -1.17 25.74
C LEU A 230 -1.27 -1.45 26.65
N VAL A 231 -0.08 -1.15 26.14
CA VAL A 231 1.19 -1.39 26.86
C VAL A 231 1.41 -0.34 27.96
N ASN A 232 0.95 0.89 27.77
CA ASN A 232 1.14 2.02 28.67
C ASN A 232 -0.19 2.55 29.26
N PRO A 233 -0.85 1.78 30.14
CA PRO A 233 -2.16 2.18 30.65
C PRO A 233 -2.12 3.40 31.55
N ASP A 234 -1.01 3.66 32.27
CA ASP A 234 -0.89 4.83 33.13
C ASP A 234 -0.75 6.12 32.32
N GLY A 235 0.10 6.13 31.30
CA GLY A 235 0.23 7.25 30.38
C GLY A 235 -1.09 7.53 29.64
N TRP A 236 -1.78 6.48 29.20
CA TRP A 236 -3.08 6.59 28.53
C TRP A 236 -4.15 7.24 29.42
N VAL A 237 -4.32 6.74 30.66
CA VAL A 237 -5.27 7.29 31.64
C VAL A 237 -4.89 8.72 32.03
N TYR A 238 -3.61 9.06 32.07
CA TYR A 238 -3.18 10.43 32.29
C TYR A 238 -3.65 11.35 31.15
N ASN A 239 -3.41 10.98 29.88
CA ASN A 239 -3.91 11.72 28.71
C ASN A 239 -5.45 11.85 28.73
N GLN A 240 -6.16 10.75 29.01
CA GLN A 240 -7.60 10.76 29.19
C GLN A 240 -8.07 11.73 30.30
N THR A 241 -7.29 11.86 31.36
CA THR A 241 -7.63 12.72 32.51
C THR A 241 -7.44 14.20 32.20
N ILE A 242 -6.33 14.55 31.52
CA ILE A 242 -6.03 15.95 31.20
C ILE A 242 -6.79 16.43 29.96
N GLN A 243 -7.06 15.53 29.00
CA GLN A 243 -7.78 15.78 27.76
C GLN A 243 -8.88 14.73 27.53
N PRO A 244 -10.02 14.80 28.23
CA PRO A 244 -11.06 13.76 28.17
C PRO A 244 -11.76 13.64 26.83
N ASN A 245 -11.52 14.58 25.91
CA ASN A 245 -12.02 14.52 24.52
C ASN A 245 -10.91 14.14 23.52
N GLY A 246 -9.78 13.62 23.98
CA GLY A 246 -8.60 13.32 23.17
C GLY A 246 -7.66 14.51 22.98
N GLY A 247 -6.48 14.28 22.43
CA GLY A 247 -5.46 15.29 22.17
C GLY A 247 -4.41 15.45 23.27
N GLY A 248 -4.35 14.52 24.25
CA GLY A 248 -3.32 14.54 25.29
C GLY A 248 -1.94 14.16 24.75
N MET A 249 -0.92 14.96 25.04
CA MET A 249 0.42 14.83 24.44
C MET A 249 1.43 14.07 25.28
N TRP A 250 1.03 13.50 26.43
CA TRP A 250 1.92 12.72 27.27
C TRP A 250 2.34 11.40 26.59
N ARG A 251 3.66 11.20 26.40
CA ARG A 251 4.25 10.05 25.73
C ARG A 251 4.57 8.88 26.69
N LYS A 252 5.27 9.18 27.78
CA LYS A 252 5.91 8.23 28.69
C LYS A 252 4.91 7.49 29.61
N ASN A 253 5.37 6.50 30.40
CA ASN A 253 4.59 5.98 31.51
C ASN A 253 4.48 7.04 32.67
N ARG A 254 4.01 6.62 33.84
CA ARG A 254 3.79 7.57 34.95
C ARG A 254 4.69 7.36 36.17
N ARG A 255 5.82 6.70 36.01
CA ARG A 255 6.80 6.53 37.08
C ARG A 255 7.18 7.87 37.72
N ASP A 256 7.17 7.96 39.03
CA ASP A 256 7.77 9.08 39.77
C ASP A 256 9.31 8.89 39.81
N ASN A 257 10.03 9.68 39.04
CA ASN A 257 11.50 9.67 38.98
C ASN A 257 12.12 10.47 40.13
N GLY A 258 11.31 11.13 41.00
CA GLY A 258 11.74 12.10 41.97
C GLY A 258 12.07 13.47 41.35
N ASN A 259 12.32 14.48 42.20
CA ASN A 259 12.66 15.83 41.75
C ASN A 259 11.64 16.49 40.81
N ASN A 260 10.36 16.12 40.93
CA ASN A 260 9.25 16.55 40.07
C ASN A 260 9.40 16.14 38.59
N THR A 261 10.12 15.08 38.30
CA THR A 261 10.16 14.48 36.97
C THR A 261 9.38 13.17 36.94
N PHE A 262 8.67 12.92 35.86
CA PHE A 262 7.80 11.75 35.70
C PHE A 262 8.02 11.05 34.38
N GLY A 263 7.78 9.73 34.41
CA GLY A 263 7.72 8.84 33.27
C GLY A 263 9.07 8.40 32.72
N VAL A 264 9.03 7.19 32.15
CA VAL A 264 10.08 6.58 31.37
C VAL A 264 9.49 6.27 29.99
N ASP A 265 10.26 6.50 28.93
CA ASP A 265 9.93 6.05 27.60
C ASP A 265 10.07 4.53 27.55
N LEU A 266 8.93 3.84 27.43
CA LEU A 266 8.89 2.38 27.42
C LEU A 266 9.63 1.80 26.21
N ASN A 267 9.60 2.50 25.05
CA ASN A 267 10.31 2.07 23.84
C ASN A 267 11.79 2.56 23.80
N ARG A 268 12.36 2.85 24.95
CA ARG A 268 13.81 3.03 25.23
C ARG A 268 14.26 2.22 26.43
N ASN A 269 13.37 1.40 27.03
CA ASN A 269 13.61 0.70 28.28
C ASN A 269 13.90 -0.80 28.11
N TYR A 270 13.95 -1.31 26.87
CA TYR A 270 14.32 -2.70 26.58
C TYR A 270 15.84 -2.91 26.66
N GLY A 271 16.27 -4.18 26.78
CA GLY A 271 17.63 -4.50 27.17
C GLY A 271 18.68 -4.48 26.06
N TYR A 272 18.27 -4.58 24.80
CA TYR A 272 19.21 -4.65 23.68
C TYR A 272 19.79 -3.26 23.39
N GLU A 273 21.13 -3.15 23.41
CA GLU A 273 21.88 -1.88 23.25
C GLU A 273 21.38 -0.72 24.14
N TRP A 274 20.73 -1.03 25.25
CA TRP A 274 20.15 -0.04 26.16
C TRP A 274 21.15 1.03 26.61
N GLY A 275 20.74 2.27 26.53
CA GLY A 275 21.55 3.41 26.91
C GLY A 275 22.38 4.01 25.78
N GLY A 276 22.21 3.48 24.54
CA GLY A 276 22.81 3.99 23.32
C GLY A 276 22.14 5.25 22.78
N VAL A 277 22.33 5.49 21.47
CA VAL A 277 21.82 6.66 20.74
C VAL A 277 20.30 6.77 20.79
N GLY A 278 19.75 7.95 20.53
CA GLY A 278 18.31 8.21 20.53
C GLY A 278 17.63 8.03 21.89
N SER A 279 18.39 7.90 23.00
CA SER A 279 17.87 7.78 24.35
C SER A 279 18.50 8.78 25.32
N SER A 280 17.80 9.14 26.41
CA SER A 280 18.25 10.10 27.40
C SER A 280 18.41 9.50 28.80
N GLY A 281 19.40 9.93 29.51
CA GLY A 281 19.54 9.69 30.97
C GLY A 281 18.83 10.74 31.83
N ASN A 282 18.18 11.74 31.24
CA ASN A 282 17.51 12.84 31.95
C ASN A 282 16.00 12.60 32.05
N GLY A 283 15.45 12.52 33.25
CA GLY A 283 14.03 12.25 33.50
C GLY A 283 13.04 13.29 32.93
N ASN A 284 13.51 14.48 32.53
CA ASN A 284 12.67 15.48 31.85
C ASN A 284 12.52 15.21 30.35
N SER A 285 13.42 14.44 29.72
CA SER A 285 13.36 14.14 28.31
C SER A 285 12.23 13.17 28.01
N ASP A 286 11.58 13.33 26.85
CA ASP A 286 10.54 12.41 26.38
C ASP A 286 11.12 11.04 26.01
N VAL A 287 12.40 10.94 25.67
CA VAL A 287 13.14 9.69 25.40
C VAL A 287 13.95 9.20 26.61
N TYR A 288 13.49 9.49 27.84
CA TYR A 288 14.15 9.02 29.07
C TYR A 288 14.04 7.51 29.19
N ARG A 289 15.19 6.82 29.15
CA ARG A 289 15.32 5.37 29.13
C ARG A 289 15.15 4.64 30.46
N GLY A 290 14.88 5.36 31.54
CA GLY A 290 14.87 4.78 32.90
C GLY A 290 16.26 4.63 33.52
N THR A 291 16.34 3.96 34.66
CA THR A 291 17.59 3.80 35.45
C THR A 291 18.41 2.58 35.07
N THR A 292 17.75 1.55 34.54
CA THR A 292 18.34 0.28 34.06
C THR A 292 17.43 -0.27 32.95
N PRO A 293 17.96 -1.19 32.12
CA PRO A 293 17.07 -1.90 31.20
C PRO A 293 15.98 -2.61 31.99
N PHE A 294 14.77 -2.60 31.45
CA PHE A 294 13.57 -3.17 32.11
C PHE A 294 13.33 -2.64 33.52
N SER A 295 13.58 -1.34 33.74
CA SER A 295 13.29 -0.73 35.04
C SER A 295 11.79 -0.58 35.32
N GLU A 296 10.97 -0.59 34.26
CA GLU A 296 9.52 -0.35 34.33
C GLU A 296 8.71 -1.63 34.42
N ALA A 297 7.60 -1.59 35.13
CA ALA A 297 6.71 -2.76 35.29
C ALA A 297 6.12 -3.21 33.93
N GLU A 298 5.84 -2.24 33.08
CA GLU A 298 5.30 -2.47 31.72
C GLU A 298 6.29 -3.24 30.84
N SER A 299 7.54 -2.77 30.76
CA SER A 299 8.58 -3.46 29.99
C SER A 299 8.96 -4.82 30.59
N GLN A 300 8.93 -4.96 31.93
CA GLN A 300 9.12 -6.24 32.60
C GLN A 300 7.96 -7.22 32.29
N ALA A 301 6.73 -6.72 32.23
CA ALA A 301 5.57 -7.52 31.88
C ALA A 301 5.69 -8.08 30.46
N LEU A 302 5.99 -7.22 29.47
CA LEU A 302 6.20 -7.68 28.09
C LEU A 302 7.41 -8.62 27.98
N LYS A 303 8.51 -8.32 28.67
CA LYS A 303 9.66 -9.22 28.73
C LYS A 303 9.25 -10.61 29.24
N TRP A 304 8.57 -10.68 30.39
CA TRP A 304 8.12 -11.95 30.96
C TRP A 304 7.17 -12.67 29.99
N PHE A 305 6.19 -11.95 29.42
CA PHE A 305 5.21 -12.51 28.51
C PHE A 305 5.88 -13.10 27.26
N THR A 306 6.76 -12.35 26.64
CA THR A 306 7.50 -12.77 25.44
C THR A 306 8.43 -13.96 25.72
N GLU A 307 8.98 -14.08 26.94
CA GLU A 307 9.82 -15.21 27.36
C GLU A 307 9.01 -16.49 27.70
N GLN A 308 7.70 -16.40 27.92
CA GLN A 308 6.82 -17.57 28.15
C GLN A 308 6.27 -18.17 26.85
N HIS A 309 6.38 -17.45 25.74
CA HIS A 309 5.81 -17.80 24.44
C HIS A 309 6.90 -18.01 23.38
N ALA A 310 6.51 -18.61 22.26
CA ALA A 310 7.40 -18.86 21.11
C ALA A 310 7.01 -17.98 19.89
N PHE A 311 6.75 -16.71 20.16
CA PHE A 311 6.40 -15.75 19.09
C PHE A 311 7.42 -15.79 17.96
N GLN A 312 6.93 -15.86 16.72
CA GLN A 312 7.78 -15.81 15.52
C GLN A 312 7.73 -14.43 14.87
N ILE A 313 6.60 -13.74 14.97
CA ILE A 313 6.38 -12.37 14.47
C ILE A 313 5.81 -11.53 15.61
N ALA A 314 6.17 -10.25 15.63
CA ALA A 314 5.53 -9.24 16.47
C ALA A 314 5.28 -7.97 15.65
N LEU A 315 4.09 -7.36 15.83
CA LEU A 315 3.73 -6.04 15.32
C LEU A 315 3.51 -5.10 16.51
N ASN A 316 4.44 -4.17 16.70
CA ASN A 316 4.43 -3.18 17.78
C ASN A 316 3.93 -1.85 17.23
N TYR A 317 2.61 -1.62 17.31
CA TYR A 317 1.94 -0.49 16.67
C TYR A 317 2.24 0.84 17.34
N HIS A 318 2.63 1.81 16.52
CA HIS A 318 2.87 3.22 16.80
C HIS A 318 2.08 4.14 15.85
N THR A 319 2.22 5.46 16.01
CA THR A 319 1.60 6.52 15.20
C THR A 319 2.51 7.77 15.26
N ALA A 320 2.91 8.44 14.18
CA ALA A 320 2.51 8.28 12.80
C ALA A 320 3.74 8.36 11.89
N ALA A 321 3.66 7.93 10.64
CA ALA A 321 4.60 8.25 9.54
C ALA A 321 4.40 7.40 8.27
N ASN A 322 3.30 6.62 8.16
CA ASN A 322 3.03 5.69 7.04
C ASN A 322 4.21 4.74 6.74
N MET A 323 4.76 4.14 7.77
CA MET A 323 5.93 3.25 7.65
C MET A 323 5.69 1.89 8.28
N LEU A 324 6.38 0.88 7.77
CA LEU A 324 6.57 -0.41 8.43
C LEU A 324 8.06 -0.62 8.65
N LEU A 325 8.49 -0.42 9.89
CA LEU A 325 9.89 -0.45 10.30
C LEU A 325 10.33 -1.86 10.70
N HIS A 326 11.63 -2.15 10.61
CA HIS A 326 12.23 -3.41 11.08
C HIS A 326 13.62 -3.16 11.67
N PRO A 327 14.19 -4.05 12.50
CA PRO A 327 15.53 -3.93 13.04
C PRO A 327 16.63 -3.75 11.97
N TRP A 328 17.67 -2.97 12.22
CA TRP A 328 18.02 -2.43 13.54
C TRP A 328 17.56 -0.98 13.71
N GLY A 329 17.09 -0.66 14.91
CA GLY A 329 16.82 0.71 15.33
C GLY A 329 18.07 1.42 15.88
N TYR A 330 18.95 0.69 16.57
CA TYR A 330 20.11 1.29 17.26
C TYR A 330 21.25 1.69 16.33
N THR A 331 21.28 1.27 15.07
CA THR A 331 22.38 1.58 14.14
C THR A 331 21.96 1.48 12.68
N ASP A 332 22.46 2.42 11.87
CA ASP A 332 22.37 2.44 10.40
C ASP A 332 23.61 1.87 9.70
N ASN A 333 24.64 1.46 10.47
CA ASN A 333 25.93 1.01 9.91
C ASN A 333 25.86 -0.35 9.20
N PHE A 334 24.84 -1.14 9.45
CA PHE A 334 24.63 -2.45 8.82
C PHE A 334 23.17 -2.92 8.99
N GLU A 335 22.75 -3.71 8.04
CA GLU A 335 21.45 -4.37 8.04
C GLU A 335 21.42 -5.58 8.97
N CYS A 336 20.24 -5.98 9.43
CA CYS A 336 20.09 -7.21 10.18
C CYS A 336 20.20 -8.45 9.28
N ASN A 337 20.49 -9.61 9.89
CA ASN A 337 20.71 -10.84 9.11
C ASN A 337 19.48 -11.34 8.31
N ASP A 338 18.29 -10.91 8.67
CA ASP A 338 17.03 -11.26 8.01
C ASP A 338 16.45 -10.08 7.20
N HIS A 339 17.28 -9.08 6.84
CA HIS A 339 16.85 -7.89 6.11
C HIS A 339 16.04 -8.24 4.84
N ASP A 340 16.61 -9.06 3.94
CA ASP A 340 15.93 -9.48 2.72
C ASP A 340 14.59 -10.17 3.00
N ARG A 341 14.51 -10.92 4.11
CA ARG A 341 13.28 -11.57 4.55
C ARG A 341 12.23 -10.56 5.00
N PHE A 342 12.64 -9.54 5.77
CA PHE A 342 11.78 -8.44 6.15
C PHE A 342 11.26 -7.70 4.91
N ILE A 343 12.13 -7.36 3.96
CA ILE A 343 11.71 -6.68 2.74
C ILE A 343 10.69 -7.53 1.95
N ALA A 344 10.92 -8.84 1.79
CA ALA A 344 10.03 -9.70 1.01
C ALA A 344 8.60 -9.74 1.57
N PHE A 345 8.41 -9.97 2.88
CA PHE A 345 7.05 -10.06 3.42
C PHE A 345 6.43 -8.69 3.72
N LYS A 346 7.23 -7.68 4.08
CA LYS A 346 6.74 -6.32 4.28
C LYS A 346 6.16 -5.72 2.99
N SER A 347 6.77 -5.96 1.84
CA SER A 347 6.23 -5.51 0.55
C SER A 347 4.81 -6.03 0.32
N TRP A 348 4.52 -7.27 0.70
CA TRP A 348 3.16 -7.79 0.66
C TRP A 348 2.26 -7.21 1.76
N MET A 349 2.78 -7.09 2.99
CA MET A 349 2.01 -6.56 4.12
C MET A 349 1.51 -5.13 3.87
N THR A 350 2.31 -4.31 3.19
CA THR A 350 2.01 -2.88 2.95
C THR A 350 1.46 -2.58 1.56
N GLU A 351 1.19 -3.58 0.74
CA GLU A 351 0.66 -3.41 -0.62
C GLU A 351 -0.64 -2.59 -0.68
N VAL A 352 -1.50 -2.70 0.34
CA VAL A 352 -2.80 -2.01 0.37
C VAL A 352 -2.68 -0.59 0.93
N ASN A 353 -1.83 -0.39 1.94
CA ASN A 353 -1.69 0.91 2.60
C ASN A 353 -0.52 1.74 2.09
N GLY A 354 0.31 1.20 1.20
CA GLY A 354 1.44 1.91 0.61
C GLY A 354 2.55 2.32 1.60
N TYR A 355 2.57 1.77 2.80
CA TYR A 355 3.54 2.16 3.83
C TYR A 355 4.98 1.89 3.40
N LEU A 356 5.86 2.85 3.66
CA LEU A 356 7.29 2.75 3.33
C LEU A 356 7.97 1.66 4.18
N ASN A 357 8.69 0.77 3.50
CA ASN A 357 9.37 -0.38 4.11
C ASN A 357 10.85 -0.11 4.27
N ILE A 358 11.29 0.32 5.46
CA ILE A 358 12.69 0.65 5.76
C ILE A 358 13.18 0.00 7.05
N GLN A 359 14.49 0.00 7.23
CA GLN A 359 15.13 -0.27 8.52
C GLN A 359 14.90 0.91 9.46
N SER A 360 14.53 0.66 10.73
CA SER A 360 14.15 1.71 11.71
C SER A 360 15.21 2.81 11.87
N SER A 361 16.50 2.46 11.88
CA SER A 361 17.60 3.43 12.01
C SER A 361 17.77 4.37 10.81
N LEU A 362 17.16 4.07 9.65
CA LEU A 362 17.14 4.98 8.50
C LEU A 362 16.20 6.15 8.72
N LEU A 363 15.17 5.98 9.56
CA LEU A 363 14.36 7.10 10.02
C LEU A 363 15.17 7.94 11.02
N TYR A 364 15.65 7.32 12.10
CA TYR A 364 16.60 7.85 13.06
C TYR A 364 17.12 6.72 13.97
N GLU A 365 18.34 6.86 14.52
CA GLU A 365 18.89 5.84 15.42
C GLU A 365 18.26 5.92 16.82
N ALA A 366 17.73 4.79 17.32
CA ALA A 366 17.14 4.65 18.64
C ALA A 366 17.50 3.32 19.30
N ALA A 367 18.13 3.35 20.44
CA ALA A 367 18.57 2.17 21.18
C ALA A 367 17.65 1.85 22.35
N GLY A 368 17.49 0.55 22.64
CA GLY A 368 16.65 0.06 23.73
C GLY A 368 15.17 -0.01 23.39
N ASP A 369 14.82 -0.12 22.11
CA ASP A 369 13.48 -0.33 21.62
C ASP A 369 13.02 -1.80 21.72
N SER A 370 11.73 -2.02 21.51
CA SER A 370 11.10 -3.34 21.59
C SER A 370 11.52 -4.27 20.46
N ASP A 371 11.64 -3.77 19.23
CA ASP A 371 11.93 -4.59 18.04
C ASP A 371 13.34 -5.13 18.07
N ASP A 372 14.32 -4.28 18.38
CA ASP A 372 15.72 -4.69 18.51
C ASP A 372 15.91 -5.73 19.61
N TRP A 373 15.19 -5.57 20.75
CA TRP A 373 15.26 -6.59 21.80
C TRP A 373 14.55 -7.89 21.39
N MET A 374 13.39 -7.83 20.78
CA MET A 374 12.65 -9.01 20.32
C MET A 374 13.43 -9.79 19.27
N TYR A 375 14.09 -9.10 18.36
CA TYR A 375 14.89 -9.70 17.29
C TYR A 375 16.29 -10.11 17.75
N GLY A 376 17.01 -9.25 18.47
CA GLY A 376 18.43 -9.39 18.75
C GLY A 376 18.76 -10.22 20.00
N ASP A 377 17.94 -10.13 21.08
CA ASP A 377 18.20 -10.91 22.29
C ASP A 377 17.57 -12.32 22.19
N THR A 378 18.42 -13.29 21.92
CA THR A 378 18.02 -14.71 21.84
C THR A 378 18.50 -15.54 23.06
N SER A 379 18.89 -14.88 24.14
CA SER A 379 19.43 -15.55 25.33
C SER A 379 18.35 -16.20 26.21
N THR A 380 17.14 -15.63 26.20
CA THR A 380 16.02 -16.07 27.07
C THR A 380 14.76 -16.43 26.29
N LYS A 381 14.70 -16.15 24.99
CA LYS A 381 13.59 -16.43 24.09
C LYS A 381 14.07 -16.72 22.68
N PRO A 382 13.27 -17.35 21.80
CA PRO A 382 13.58 -17.43 20.37
C PRO A 382 13.68 -16.03 19.73
N LYS A 383 14.32 -15.96 18.56
CA LYS A 383 14.30 -14.76 17.71
C LYS A 383 12.86 -14.49 17.25
N ILE A 384 12.43 -13.25 17.35
CA ILE A 384 11.14 -12.78 16.87
C ILE A 384 11.41 -11.80 15.72
N LEU A 385 10.74 -11.98 14.60
CA LEU A 385 10.75 -11.03 13.51
C LEU A 385 9.79 -9.88 13.87
N ALA A 386 10.28 -8.96 14.68
CA ALA A 386 9.52 -7.84 15.19
C ALA A 386 9.57 -6.66 14.22
N MET A 387 8.45 -5.96 14.10
CA MET A 387 8.26 -4.80 13.22
C MET A 387 7.40 -3.76 13.90
N THR A 388 7.65 -2.50 13.58
CA THR A 388 6.85 -1.36 14.05
C THR A 388 6.06 -0.76 12.88
N PRO A 389 4.75 -0.95 12.82
CA PRO A 389 3.87 -0.11 12.00
C PRO A 389 3.74 1.29 12.63
N GLU A 390 4.13 2.32 11.89
CA GLU A 390 3.89 3.73 12.21
C GLU A 390 2.68 4.22 11.39
N CYS A 391 1.49 4.15 12.01
CA CYS A 391 0.23 4.28 11.29
C CYS A 391 -0.23 5.73 11.14
N GLY A 392 -0.65 6.09 9.95
CA GLY A 392 -1.15 7.43 9.59
C GLY A 392 -0.05 8.35 9.09
N THR A 393 -0.47 9.37 8.36
CA THR A 393 0.41 10.36 7.76
C THR A 393 0.99 11.33 8.80
N ASN A 394 1.98 12.12 8.41
CA ASN A 394 2.48 13.22 9.24
C ASN A 394 1.37 14.25 9.57
N SER A 395 0.42 14.49 8.65
CA SER A 395 -0.73 15.37 8.88
C SER A 395 -1.76 14.78 9.84
N ASP A 396 -1.92 13.45 9.88
CA ASP A 396 -2.71 12.77 10.90
C ASP A 396 -2.14 13.02 12.31
N GLY A 397 -0.83 12.95 12.46
CA GLY A 397 -0.11 13.17 13.72
C GLY A 397 -0.50 12.15 14.81
N PHE A 398 -0.27 12.46 16.08
CA PHE A 398 -0.53 11.54 17.20
C PHE A 398 -2.01 11.26 17.48
N TRP A 399 -2.88 12.20 17.14
CA TRP A 399 -4.33 12.10 17.29
C TRP A 399 -5.01 12.36 15.96
N PRO A 400 -5.03 11.39 15.04
CA PRO A 400 -5.76 11.51 13.78
C PRO A 400 -7.18 12.02 14.01
N PRO A 401 -7.73 12.82 13.09
CA PRO A 401 -9.12 13.25 13.19
C PRO A 401 -10.07 12.05 13.28
N THR A 402 -11.21 12.22 13.96
CA THR A 402 -12.19 11.12 14.15
C THR A 402 -12.60 10.45 12.85
N SER A 403 -12.67 11.20 11.76
CA SER A 403 -12.97 10.71 10.42
C SER A 403 -11.91 9.77 9.83
N ARG A 404 -10.65 9.90 10.28
CA ARG A 404 -9.54 9.04 9.84
C ARG A 404 -9.45 7.71 10.57
N ILE A 405 -10.15 7.53 11.70
CA ILE A 405 -10.02 6.32 12.52
C ILE A 405 -10.41 5.07 11.74
N LEU A 406 -11.60 5.06 11.10
CA LEU A 406 -12.04 3.91 10.30
C LEU A 406 -11.19 3.68 9.04
N PRO A 407 -10.83 4.70 8.25
CA PRO A 407 -9.87 4.54 7.17
C PRO A 407 -8.55 3.90 7.63
N LEU A 408 -7.93 4.40 8.69
CA LEU A 408 -6.69 3.84 9.27
C LEU A 408 -6.86 2.38 9.72
N CYS A 409 -8.00 2.03 10.30
CA CYS A 409 -8.30 0.65 10.67
C CYS A 409 -8.40 -0.27 9.44
N ARG A 410 -9.09 0.18 8.38
CA ARG A 410 -9.28 -0.60 7.15
C ARG A 410 -7.98 -0.81 6.40
N GLU A 411 -7.17 0.24 6.24
CA GLU A 411 -5.90 0.15 5.50
C GLU A 411 -4.83 -0.68 6.23
N ASN A 412 -4.90 -0.79 7.58
CA ASN A 412 -3.98 -1.61 8.36
C ASN A 412 -4.48 -3.06 8.64
N LEU A 413 -5.75 -3.36 8.40
CA LEU A 413 -6.28 -4.72 8.58
C LEU A 413 -5.56 -5.76 7.70
N PRO A 414 -5.33 -5.54 6.40
CA PRO A 414 -4.55 -6.47 5.58
C PRO A 414 -3.15 -6.71 6.13
N GLN A 415 -2.48 -5.69 6.64
CA GLN A 415 -1.16 -5.80 7.25
C GLN A 415 -1.18 -6.76 8.47
N ASN A 416 -2.18 -6.65 9.34
CA ASN A 416 -2.35 -7.55 10.49
C ASN A 416 -2.60 -9.00 10.06
N LEU A 417 -3.51 -9.22 9.11
CA LEU A 417 -3.84 -10.56 8.63
C LEU A 417 -2.66 -11.19 7.89
N ARG A 418 -2.00 -10.45 7.01
CA ARG A 418 -0.86 -10.92 6.23
C ARG A 418 0.33 -11.28 7.12
N GLY A 419 0.57 -10.50 8.19
CA GLY A 419 1.56 -10.84 9.23
C GLY A 419 1.30 -12.20 9.89
N ALA A 420 0.04 -12.58 10.08
CA ALA A 420 -0.32 -13.89 10.60
C ALA A 420 -0.29 -15.01 9.52
N TYR A 421 -0.69 -14.74 8.27
CA TYR A 421 -0.62 -15.71 7.17
C TYR A 421 0.82 -16.15 6.85
N ILE A 422 1.80 -15.26 7.04
CA ILE A 422 3.23 -15.59 6.87
C ILE A 422 3.68 -16.73 7.78
N LEU A 423 3.02 -16.96 8.89
CA LEU A 423 3.31 -18.07 9.81
C LEU A 423 2.86 -19.45 9.27
N LEU A 424 2.04 -19.46 8.23
CA LEU A 424 1.55 -20.67 7.57
C LEU A 424 2.39 -20.99 6.32
N ASP A 425 2.21 -22.18 5.75
CA ASP A 425 2.76 -22.49 4.44
C ASP A 425 1.96 -21.74 3.36
N TYR A 426 2.47 -20.58 2.93
CA TYR A 426 1.76 -19.60 2.12
C TYR A 426 2.52 -19.25 0.85
N LEU A 427 1.79 -19.32 -0.28
CA LEU A 427 2.23 -18.84 -1.59
C LEU A 427 1.30 -17.70 -2.01
N ARG A 428 1.85 -16.50 -2.16
CA ARG A 428 1.16 -15.40 -2.81
C ARG A 428 1.09 -15.69 -4.31
N VAL A 429 -0.09 -15.57 -4.88
CA VAL A 429 -0.27 -15.57 -6.34
C VAL A 429 -0.94 -14.25 -6.70
N GLU A 430 -0.35 -13.56 -7.63
CA GLU A 430 -0.78 -12.26 -8.13
C GLU A 430 -1.13 -12.37 -9.61
N ASP A 431 -2.27 -11.86 -9.99
CA ASP A 431 -2.70 -11.73 -11.37
C ASP A 431 -2.02 -10.52 -12.02
N LEU A 432 -1.21 -10.79 -13.04
CA LEU A 432 -0.51 -9.77 -13.81
C LEU A 432 -1.24 -9.43 -15.12
N SER A 433 -2.33 -10.15 -15.42
CA SER A 433 -3.06 -9.97 -16.68
C SER A 433 -3.88 -8.68 -16.67
N SER A 434 -4.16 -8.22 -17.88
CA SER A 434 -5.16 -7.18 -18.10
C SER A 434 -6.56 -7.59 -17.65
N ASP A 435 -7.33 -6.60 -17.21
CA ASP A 435 -8.76 -6.77 -16.94
C ASP A 435 -9.58 -6.94 -18.22
N ALA A 436 -9.06 -6.53 -19.38
CA ALA A 436 -9.67 -6.77 -20.69
C ALA A 436 -9.04 -7.98 -21.38
N LEU A 437 -9.83 -9.04 -21.54
CA LEU A 437 -9.42 -10.28 -22.18
C LEU A 437 -9.81 -10.35 -23.65
N SER A 438 -8.90 -10.85 -24.48
CA SER A 438 -9.23 -11.29 -25.83
C SER A 438 -9.93 -12.66 -25.83
N VAL A 439 -10.50 -13.06 -26.97
CA VAL A 439 -11.21 -14.36 -27.10
C VAL A 439 -10.31 -15.59 -26.88
N GLN A 440 -9.02 -15.42 -26.90
CA GLN A 440 -8.01 -16.40 -26.52
C GLN A 440 -6.77 -15.70 -26.01
N GLY A 441 -6.14 -16.23 -24.98
CA GLY A 441 -4.98 -15.63 -24.36
C GLY A 441 -4.48 -16.44 -23.18
N ALA A 442 -3.79 -15.74 -22.27
CA ALA A 442 -3.31 -16.30 -21.03
C ALA A 442 -3.65 -15.36 -19.86
N ILE A 443 -3.91 -15.94 -18.71
CA ILE A 443 -3.86 -15.26 -17.42
C ILE A 443 -2.44 -15.44 -16.90
N ASP A 444 -1.67 -14.40 -16.91
CA ASP A 444 -0.29 -14.37 -16.43
C ASP A 444 -0.28 -14.15 -14.91
N VAL A 445 0.53 -14.91 -14.20
CA VAL A 445 0.58 -14.86 -12.74
C VAL A 445 2.02 -14.83 -12.24
N SER A 446 2.22 -14.06 -11.17
CA SER A 446 3.42 -14.11 -10.32
C SER A 446 3.11 -14.98 -9.11
N MET A 447 4.00 -15.92 -8.77
CA MET A 447 3.86 -16.83 -7.64
C MET A 447 5.06 -16.67 -6.73
N GLN A 448 4.87 -16.14 -5.51
CA GLN A 448 5.93 -15.84 -4.55
C GLN A 448 5.74 -16.62 -3.26
N ARG A 449 6.79 -17.31 -2.79
CA ARG A 449 6.76 -17.99 -1.50
C ARG A 449 6.99 -17.01 -0.35
N LEU A 450 6.00 -16.85 0.53
CA LEU A 450 6.06 -15.94 1.69
C LEU A 450 5.90 -16.66 3.04
N GLY A 451 5.41 -17.91 3.04
CA GLY A 451 5.28 -18.68 4.29
C GLY A 451 6.62 -19.01 4.94
N LEU A 452 6.74 -18.83 6.26
CA LEU A 452 7.95 -19.16 7.04
C LEU A 452 8.22 -20.67 7.14
N PRO A 453 7.21 -21.57 7.29
CA PRO A 453 7.45 -23.00 7.35
C PRO A 453 8.08 -23.54 6.06
N GLU A 454 8.83 -24.64 6.18
CA GLU A 454 9.29 -25.39 5.02
C GLU A 454 8.10 -25.91 4.23
N SER A 455 8.11 -25.70 2.91
CA SER A 455 7.01 -26.12 2.04
C SER A 455 7.32 -27.42 1.29
N SER A 456 6.33 -28.30 1.20
CA SER A 456 6.38 -29.47 0.32
C SER A 456 6.02 -29.16 -1.14
N GLY A 457 5.58 -27.95 -1.41
CA GLY A 457 5.10 -27.44 -2.69
C GLY A 457 3.61 -27.14 -2.69
N PHE A 458 3.21 -26.36 -3.69
CA PHE A 458 1.84 -25.87 -3.87
C PHE A 458 1.28 -26.39 -5.19
N ILE A 459 -0.04 -26.60 -5.23
CA ILE A 459 -0.75 -26.80 -6.49
C ILE A 459 -1.54 -25.52 -6.75
N VAL A 460 -1.21 -24.83 -7.84
CA VAL A 460 -1.92 -23.62 -8.30
C VAL A 460 -2.78 -23.99 -9.50
N ASP A 461 -4.07 -23.65 -9.42
CA ASP A 461 -5.03 -23.97 -10.48
C ASP A 461 -5.92 -22.75 -10.79
N LEU A 462 -6.37 -22.67 -12.04
CA LEU A 462 -7.29 -21.65 -12.50
C LEU A 462 -8.52 -22.33 -13.10
N GLU A 463 -9.68 -22.05 -12.56
CA GLU A 463 -10.97 -22.56 -13.05
C GLU A 463 -11.84 -21.41 -13.54
N SER A 464 -12.57 -21.59 -14.63
CA SER A 464 -13.55 -20.60 -15.08
C SER A 464 -14.89 -20.79 -14.39
N LEU A 465 -15.52 -19.69 -13.99
CA LEU A 465 -16.91 -19.65 -13.52
C LEU A 465 -17.93 -19.58 -14.69
N ASP A 466 -17.48 -19.20 -15.89
CA ASP A 466 -18.33 -19.10 -17.07
C ASP A 466 -18.16 -20.33 -17.99
N PRO A 467 -19.23 -21.03 -18.34
CA PRO A 467 -19.16 -22.20 -19.23
C PRO A 467 -18.72 -21.86 -20.67
N ALA A 468 -18.76 -20.59 -21.09
CA ALA A 468 -18.22 -20.14 -22.36
C ALA A 468 -16.69 -20.05 -22.37
N VAL A 469 -16.06 -20.07 -21.19
CA VAL A 469 -14.61 -19.96 -21.07
C VAL A 469 -14.02 -21.32 -20.72
N THR A 470 -13.03 -21.75 -21.50
CA THR A 470 -12.26 -22.97 -21.25
C THR A 470 -10.83 -22.60 -20.86
N VAL A 471 -10.40 -22.96 -19.66
CA VAL A 471 -8.99 -22.93 -19.27
C VAL A 471 -8.32 -24.18 -19.84
N ASN A 472 -7.30 -23.97 -20.67
CA ASN A 472 -6.63 -25.04 -21.42
C ASN A 472 -5.37 -25.56 -20.72
N THR A 473 -4.92 -24.88 -19.65
CA THR A 473 -3.73 -25.25 -18.88
C THR A 473 -4.17 -26.05 -17.66
N SER A 474 -3.52 -27.19 -17.42
CA SER A 474 -3.74 -27.95 -16.18
C SER A 474 -3.09 -27.26 -14.98
N ALA A 475 -3.56 -27.64 -13.77
CA ALA A 475 -2.97 -27.21 -12.51
C ALA A 475 -1.44 -27.35 -12.49
N LYS A 476 -0.76 -26.41 -11.85
CA LYS A 476 0.70 -26.28 -11.80
C LYS A 476 1.22 -26.71 -10.45
N LEU A 477 2.27 -27.52 -10.44
CA LEU A 477 3.03 -27.85 -9.23
C LEU A 477 4.16 -26.82 -9.06
N VAL A 478 4.10 -26.03 -8.03
CA VAL A 478 5.13 -25.05 -7.61
C VAL A 478 5.90 -25.63 -6.44
N SER A 479 7.19 -25.88 -6.59
CA SER A 479 8.01 -26.45 -5.51
C SER A 479 9.46 -25.99 -5.61
N GLY A 480 10.17 -26.06 -4.48
CA GLY A 480 11.59 -25.73 -4.40
C GLY A 480 11.91 -24.25 -4.39
N LEU A 481 10.91 -23.38 -4.23
CA LEU A 481 11.11 -21.94 -4.06
C LEU A 481 11.73 -21.67 -2.70
N SER A 482 12.79 -20.87 -2.68
CA SER A 482 13.32 -20.25 -1.47
C SER A 482 12.32 -19.22 -0.92
N TYR A 483 12.50 -18.85 0.35
CA TYR A 483 11.70 -17.78 0.94
C TYR A 483 11.89 -16.46 0.17
N GLY A 484 10.78 -15.77 -0.15
CA GLY A 484 10.79 -14.54 -0.94
C GLY A 484 10.98 -14.71 -2.44
N GLU A 485 11.38 -15.91 -2.91
CA GLU A 485 11.57 -16.18 -4.32
C GLU A 485 10.23 -16.22 -5.06
N SER A 486 10.20 -15.63 -6.26
CA SER A 486 9.03 -15.59 -7.13
C SER A 486 9.33 -16.21 -8.49
N ILE A 487 8.29 -16.78 -9.10
CA ILE A 487 8.31 -17.27 -10.49
C ILE A 487 7.12 -16.71 -11.24
N LEU A 488 7.30 -16.53 -12.55
CA LEU A 488 6.24 -16.16 -13.47
C LEU A 488 5.74 -17.40 -14.22
N ASP A 489 4.44 -17.50 -14.40
CA ASP A 489 3.81 -18.54 -15.20
C ASP A 489 2.46 -18.04 -15.75
N SER A 490 1.74 -18.86 -16.55
CA SER A 490 0.49 -18.46 -17.18
C SER A 490 -0.49 -19.60 -17.35
N PHE A 491 -1.80 -19.27 -17.36
CA PHE A 491 -2.90 -20.20 -17.66
C PHE A 491 -3.57 -19.81 -18.97
N ASN A 492 -3.42 -20.62 -20.01
CA ASN A 492 -4.05 -20.37 -21.29
C ASN A 492 -5.55 -20.60 -21.23
N TYR A 493 -6.33 -19.74 -21.89
CA TYR A 493 -7.77 -19.85 -22.00
C TYR A 493 -8.25 -19.63 -23.43
N THR A 494 -9.49 -20.10 -23.71
CA THR A 494 -10.27 -19.79 -24.93
C THR A 494 -11.70 -19.49 -24.54
N ILE A 495 -12.33 -18.54 -25.24
CA ILE A 495 -13.69 -18.08 -25.01
C ILE A 495 -14.54 -18.38 -26.23
N ASP A 496 -15.64 -19.13 -26.04
CA ASP A 496 -16.69 -19.31 -27.04
C ASP A 496 -17.64 -18.13 -27.01
N THR A 497 -17.41 -17.17 -27.91
CA THR A 497 -18.21 -15.95 -27.96
C THR A 497 -19.67 -16.18 -28.33
N GLN A 498 -20.02 -17.36 -28.92
CA GLN A 498 -21.43 -17.67 -29.25
C GLN A 498 -22.22 -18.14 -28.02
N SER A 499 -21.51 -18.67 -27.02
CA SER A 499 -22.10 -19.14 -25.75
C SER A 499 -21.99 -18.09 -24.64
N LEU A 500 -21.26 -17.01 -24.88
CA LEU A 500 -21.02 -15.95 -23.88
C LEU A 500 -22.30 -15.14 -23.64
N SER A 501 -22.79 -15.11 -22.42
CA SER A 501 -24.02 -14.40 -22.03
C SER A 501 -23.75 -13.03 -21.40
N ASN A 502 -22.56 -12.81 -20.88
CA ASN A 502 -22.10 -11.58 -20.22
C ASN A 502 -20.68 -11.27 -20.71
N PRO A 503 -20.33 -10.03 -21.03
CA PRO A 503 -18.95 -9.66 -21.31
C PRO A 503 -18.01 -9.81 -20.12
N GLU A 504 -18.49 -9.77 -18.88
CA GLU A 504 -17.71 -10.05 -17.69
C GLU A 504 -17.68 -11.56 -17.40
N VAL A 505 -16.51 -12.12 -17.26
CA VAL A 505 -16.25 -13.52 -16.96
C VAL A 505 -15.45 -13.66 -15.67
N GLY A 506 -15.80 -14.65 -14.85
CA GLY A 506 -15.13 -14.94 -13.61
C GLY A 506 -14.17 -16.13 -13.71
N PHE A 507 -13.05 -16.04 -13.00
CA PHE A 507 -12.12 -17.14 -12.77
C PHE A 507 -11.91 -17.33 -11.28
N VAL A 508 -11.70 -18.56 -10.86
CA VAL A 508 -11.22 -18.89 -9.49
C VAL A 508 -9.77 -19.32 -9.60
N LEU A 509 -8.89 -18.50 -9.07
CA LEU A 509 -7.49 -18.83 -8.87
C LEU A 509 -7.35 -19.52 -7.51
N SER A 510 -6.85 -20.73 -7.47
CA SER A 510 -6.73 -21.52 -6.25
C SER A 510 -5.30 -21.94 -5.96
N VAL A 511 -4.92 -21.91 -4.68
CA VAL A 511 -3.60 -22.32 -4.18
C VAL A 511 -3.80 -23.38 -3.10
N ASN A 512 -3.44 -24.60 -3.40
CA ASN A 512 -3.49 -25.72 -2.45
C ASN A 512 -2.11 -25.98 -1.85
N ASN A 513 -1.96 -25.79 -0.53
CA ASN A 513 -0.73 -26.06 0.22
C ASN A 513 -0.69 -27.46 0.85
N GLY A 514 -1.64 -28.32 0.49
CA GLY A 514 -1.77 -29.68 1.02
C GLY A 514 -2.65 -29.80 2.27
N THR A 515 -2.95 -28.72 2.96
CA THR A 515 -3.83 -28.66 4.15
C THR A 515 -5.03 -27.74 3.95
N HIS A 516 -4.91 -26.74 3.09
CA HIS A 516 -5.95 -25.77 2.76
C HIS A 516 -5.87 -25.39 1.29
N ILE A 517 -6.98 -24.85 0.78
CA ILE A 517 -7.05 -24.27 -0.58
C ILE A 517 -7.50 -22.82 -0.44
N PHE A 518 -6.55 -21.91 -0.60
CA PHE A 518 -6.84 -20.49 -0.75
C PHE A 518 -7.48 -20.25 -2.11
N ARG A 519 -8.47 -19.34 -2.15
CA ARG A 519 -9.18 -19.00 -3.38
C ARG A 519 -9.33 -17.51 -3.53
N ASP A 520 -9.04 -17.04 -4.73
CA ASP A 520 -9.33 -15.69 -5.15
C ASP A 520 -10.19 -15.73 -6.42
N THR A 521 -11.10 -14.77 -6.55
CA THR A 521 -11.99 -14.69 -7.72
C THR A 521 -11.63 -13.47 -8.55
N LEU A 522 -11.13 -13.74 -9.74
CA LEU A 522 -10.77 -12.73 -10.71
C LEU A 522 -11.95 -12.47 -11.63
N TYR A 523 -12.38 -11.23 -11.74
CA TYR A 523 -13.37 -10.81 -12.73
C TYR A 523 -12.66 -10.07 -13.86
N LYS A 524 -12.91 -10.52 -15.09
CA LYS A 524 -12.26 -9.99 -16.29
C LYS A 524 -13.33 -9.70 -17.35
N ARG A 525 -13.11 -8.65 -18.11
CA ARG A 525 -14.03 -8.26 -19.19
C ARG A 525 -13.55 -8.78 -20.53
N VAL A 526 -14.39 -9.55 -21.21
CA VAL A 526 -14.12 -9.99 -22.58
C VAL A 526 -14.33 -8.82 -23.53
N SER A 527 -13.24 -8.34 -24.11
CA SER A 527 -13.27 -7.17 -24.97
C SER A 527 -12.47 -7.39 -26.25
N VAL A 528 -13.00 -6.88 -27.36
CA VAL A 528 -12.24 -6.76 -28.59
C VAL A 528 -11.90 -5.30 -28.78
N VAL A 529 -10.85 -4.91 -28.10
CA VAL A 529 -10.30 -3.57 -28.22
C VAL A 529 -9.23 -3.53 -29.29
N ASN A 530 -9.26 -2.48 -30.10
CA ASN A 530 -8.23 -2.21 -31.09
C ASN A 530 -7.47 -0.95 -30.67
N PRO A 531 -6.14 -0.89 -30.86
CA PRO A 531 -5.39 0.31 -30.58
C PRO A 531 -5.85 1.44 -31.51
N ALA A 532 -6.50 2.46 -30.93
CA ALA A 532 -6.92 3.66 -31.63
C ALA A 532 -5.79 4.71 -31.69
N LEU A 533 -4.90 4.67 -30.70
CA LEU A 533 -3.71 5.51 -30.61
C LEU A 533 -2.57 4.71 -29.98
N SER A 534 -1.35 4.86 -30.49
CA SER A 534 -0.14 4.32 -29.88
C SER A 534 0.98 5.36 -29.94
N ILE A 535 1.67 5.55 -28.83
CA ILE A 535 2.78 6.51 -28.67
C ILE A 535 3.90 5.74 -27.96
N ASP A 536 5.06 5.66 -28.63
CA ASP A 536 6.20 4.84 -28.23
C ASP A 536 7.29 5.62 -27.46
N GLY A 537 6.97 6.80 -26.94
CA GLY A 537 7.91 7.63 -26.17
C GLY A 537 9.05 8.25 -26.99
N THR A 538 9.18 7.96 -28.30
CA THR A 538 10.27 8.50 -29.12
C THR A 538 10.11 9.99 -29.45
N THR A 539 8.90 10.49 -29.35
CA THR A 539 8.56 11.91 -29.51
C THR A 539 7.50 12.32 -28.53
N LEU A 540 7.50 13.61 -28.13
CA LEU A 540 6.43 14.13 -27.28
C LEU A 540 5.07 14.17 -27.99
N SER A 541 5.06 14.36 -29.32
CA SER A 541 3.82 14.42 -30.12
C SER A 541 3.10 13.06 -30.11
N PRO A 542 1.76 12.99 -29.94
CA PRO A 542 0.81 14.13 -30.01
C PRO A 542 0.49 14.80 -28.66
N PHE A 543 1.33 14.68 -27.67
CA PHE A 543 1.24 15.46 -26.43
C PHE A 543 1.83 16.87 -26.65
N GLU A 544 1.29 17.85 -25.93
CA GLU A 544 1.79 19.24 -25.91
C GLU A 544 1.83 19.78 -24.48
N ASN A 545 2.97 20.42 -24.12
CA ASN A 545 3.09 21.17 -22.87
C ASN A 545 2.10 22.33 -22.82
N GLN A 546 1.46 22.52 -21.66
CA GLN A 546 0.62 23.68 -21.40
C GLN A 546 1.34 24.67 -20.46
N GLY A 547 1.25 25.96 -20.76
CA GLY A 547 1.87 27.00 -19.92
C GLY A 547 3.39 26.92 -19.90
N SER A 548 3.97 26.83 -18.69
CA SER A 548 5.41 26.73 -18.43
C SER A 548 5.92 25.31 -18.24
N SER A 549 5.12 24.29 -18.53
CA SER A 549 5.46 22.88 -18.34
C SER A 549 6.70 22.46 -19.12
N SER A 550 7.48 21.53 -18.54
CA SER A 550 8.79 21.07 -19.05
C SER A 550 8.82 19.61 -19.46
N TRP A 551 7.68 18.92 -19.54
CA TRP A 551 7.63 17.54 -20.01
C TRP A 551 8.39 17.36 -21.32
N SER A 552 9.20 16.32 -21.38
CA SER A 552 10.04 16.05 -22.56
C SER A 552 10.34 14.56 -22.67
N THR A 553 10.92 14.19 -23.81
CA THR A 553 11.51 12.85 -23.94
C THR A 553 12.86 12.79 -23.23
N THR A 554 13.14 11.66 -22.55
CA THR A 554 14.43 11.39 -21.91
C THR A 554 15.04 10.07 -22.37
N THR A 555 16.35 9.95 -22.27
CA THR A 555 17.12 8.72 -22.49
C THR A 555 17.59 8.08 -21.19
N GLU A 556 17.19 8.61 -20.03
CA GLU A 556 17.63 8.17 -18.70
C GLU A 556 17.14 6.75 -18.40
N ASP A 557 15.86 6.50 -18.65
CA ASP A 557 15.26 5.19 -18.53
C ASP A 557 14.10 5.04 -19.53
N PHE A 558 13.83 3.83 -20.04
CA PHE A 558 12.74 3.55 -20.99
C PHE A 558 12.41 2.06 -21.05
N VAL A 559 11.19 1.74 -21.42
CA VAL A 559 10.74 0.38 -21.77
C VAL A 559 11.02 0.13 -23.25
N SER A 560 10.54 1.02 -24.10
CA SER A 560 10.78 0.98 -25.56
C SER A 560 11.92 1.92 -25.92
N ALA A 561 13.04 1.38 -26.42
CA ALA A 561 14.18 2.20 -26.82
C ALA A 561 13.83 3.15 -28.00
N PRO A 562 14.37 4.38 -28.02
CA PRO A 562 15.49 4.85 -27.20
C PRO A 562 15.10 5.84 -26.08
N THR A 563 13.84 6.14 -25.86
CA THR A 563 13.38 7.21 -24.95
C THR A 563 12.04 6.90 -24.33
N SER A 564 11.76 7.49 -23.18
CA SER A 564 10.44 7.62 -22.54
C SER A 564 10.04 9.09 -22.42
N ILE A 565 8.89 9.39 -21.82
CA ILE A 565 8.42 10.77 -21.56
C ILE A 565 8.41 10.99 -20.04
N THR A 566 8.94 12.13 -19.59
CA THR A 566 8.98 12.53 -18.18
C THR A 566 8.69 14.02 -18.00
N ASP A 567 8.26 14.42 -16.81
CA ASP A 567 8.10 15.83 -16.39
C ASP A 567 9.44 16.48 -15.99
N SER A 568 10.45 15.68 -15.69
CA SER A 568 11.72 16.07 -15.06
C SER A 568 12.96 15.55 -15.83
N PRO A 569 13.12 15.86 -17.13
CA PRO A 569 14.25 15.37 -17.93
C PRO A 569 15.58 15.97 -17.43
N ASN A 570 16.51 15.13 -16.97
CA ASN A 570 17.89 15.41 -16.52
C ASN A 570 18.07 15.94 -15.09
N ASP A 571 17.03 16.19 -14.31
CA ASP A 571 17.08 16.66 -12.91
C ASP A 571 15.74 16.32 -12.24
N ASP A 572 15.61 16.51 -10.94
CA ASP A 572 14.36 16.37 -10.22
C ASP A 572 13.32 17.41 -10.70
N TYR A 573 12.02 17.13 -10.52
CA TYR A 573 10.98 18.10 -10.86
C TYR A 573 11.08 19.38 -10.00
N GLU A 574 10.51 20.49 -10.49
CA GLU A 574 10.59 21.79 -9.81
C GLU A 574 9.56 21.88 -8.67
N ASN A 575 9.96 22.51 -7.56
CA ASN A 575 9.07 22.88 -6.45
C ASN A 575 8.06 23.97 -6.86
N GLN A 576 6.93 24.00 -6.18
CA GLN A 576 5.87 24.99 -6.33
C GLN A 576 5.41 25.15 -7.79
N THR A 577 5.24 24.04 -8.48
CA THR A 577 4.88 24.04 -9.89
C THR A 577 3.58 23.29 -10.16
N THR A 578 2.96 23.63 -11.27
CA THR A 578 1.92 22.82 -11.91
C THR A 578 2.32 22.63 -13.35
N GLN A 579 2.67 21.40 -13.69
CA GLN A 579 3.13 21.04 -15.02
C GLN A 579 2.09 20.18 -15.72
N THR A 580 1.57 20.64 -16.85
CA THR A 580 0.49 19.94 -17.57
C THR A 580 0.96 19.51 -18.95
N LEU A 581 0.76 18.22 -19.24
CA LEU A 581 0.99 17.61 -20.53
C LEU A 581 -0.35 17.18 -21.15
N LEU A 582 -0.81 17.87 -22.18
CA LEU A 582 -2.11 17.67 -22.83
C LEU A 582 -1.99 16.74 -24.04
N LEU A 583 -2.81 15.69 -24.09
CA LEU A 583 -3.00 14.93 -25.34
C LEU A 583 -3.89 15.74 -26.29
N THR A 584 -3.34 16.18 -27.41
CA THR A 584 -4.04 17.12 -28.32
C THR A 584 -5.22 16.51 -29.10
N PRO A 585 -5.19 15.24 -29.54
CA PRO A 585 -6.36 14.62 -30.15
C PRO A 585 -7.50 14.46 -29.16
N ILE A 586 -8.71 14.81 -29.58
CA ILE A 586 -9.93 14.45 -28.87
C ILE A 586 -10.23 12.98 -29.17
N ILE A 587 -10.42 12.20 -28.13
CA ILE A 587 -10.76 10.78 -28.23
C ILE A 587 -12.27 10.64 -28.27
N ASN A 588 -12.78 10.06 -29.36
CA ASN A 588 -14.23 9.89 -29.58
C ASN A 588 -14.68 8.50 -29.13
N LEU A 589 -15.39 8.43 -28.00
CA LEU A 589 -15.98 7.21 -27.45
C LEU A 589 -17.49 7.14 -27.67
N SER A 590 -18.08 8.03 -28.52
CA SER A 590 -19.54 8.15 -28.69
C SER A 590 -20.23 6.88 -29.19
N ASN A 591 -19.53 6.00 -29.90
CA ASN A 591 -20.01 4.72 -30.36
C ASN A 591 -19.20 3.53 -29.80
N ALA A 592 -18.27 3.80 -28.89
CA ALA A 592 -17.53 2.75 -28.24
C ALA A 592 -18.42 1.97 -27.26
N GLN A 593 -18.15 0.70 -27.12
CA GLN A 593 -18.81 -0.17 -26.13
C GLN A 593 -17.81 -0.64 -25.07
N ASP A 594 -16.55 -0.36 -25.33
CA ASP A 594 -15.45 -0.59 -24.39
C ASP A 594 -14.29 0.37 -24.75
N ALA A 595 -13.58 0.83 -23.74
CA ALA A 595 -12.39 1.64 -23.91
C ALA A 595 -11.47 1.51 -22.70
N LEU A 596 -10.17 1.42 -22.96
CA LEU A 596 -9.14 1.40 -21.91
C LEU A 596 -7.88 2.09 -22.40
N ILE A 597 -7.05 2.53 -21.46
CA ILE A 597 -5.75 3.12 -21.72
C ILE A 597 -4.70 2.28 -21.00
N ARG A 598 -3.57 2.02 -21.66
CA ARG A 598 -2.40 1.36 -21.07
C ARG A 598 -1.16 2.16 -21.34
N PHE A 599 -0.26 2.18 -20.39
CA PHE A 599 1.08 2.71 -20.54
C PHE A 599 2.02 2.10 -19.50
N ALA A 600 3.29 1.98 -19.84
CA ALA A 600 4.30 1.69 -18.84
C ALA A 600 4.55 2.95 -18.01
N ALA A 601 4.67 2.83 -16.69
CA ALA A 601 4.96 3.95 -15.79
C ALA A 601 5.97 3.57 -14.71
N LYS A 602 6.71 4.57 -14.23
CA LYS A 602 7.50 4.54 -12.99
C LYS A 602 7.54 5.95 -12.41
N TRP A 603 7.75 6.09 -11.10
CA TRP A 603 7.83 7.43 -10.48
C TRP A 603 8.61 7.43 -9.18
N ASP A 604 9.13 8.62 -8.86
CA ASP A 604 9.70 8.99 -7.58
C ASP A 604 9.21 10.41 -7.26
N ILE A 605 8.16 10.50 -6.43
CA ILE A 605 7.42 11.73 -6.13
C ILE A 605 7.23 11.81 -4.62
N GLU A 606 7.34 12.99 -4.03
CA GLU A 606 7.14 13.16 -2.58
C GLU A 606 5.77 12.60 -2.15
N ALA A 607 5.81 11.57 -1.29
CA ALA A 607 4.58 10.96 -0.78
C ALA A 607 3.76 11.94 0.06
N ASP A 608 2.45 11.89 -0.05
CA ASP A 608 1.48 12.66 0.74
C ASP A 608 1.40 14.16 0.44
N TYR A 609 2.28 14.73 -0.41
CA TYR A 609 2.32 16.18 -0.71
C TYR A 609 2.28 16.47 -2.20
N ASP A 610 3.25 15.95 -2.97
CA ASP A 610 3.31 16.11 -4.41
C ASP A 610 2.60 14.96 -5.11
N TYR A 611 2.16 15.19 -6.34
CA TYR A 611 1.47 14.14 -7.07
C TYR A 611 1.42 14.38 -8.58
N VAL A 612 1.23 13.27 -9.30
CA VAL A 612 0.79 13.33 -10.71
C VAL A 612 -0.63 12.77 -10.80
N GLN A 613 -1.49 13.48 -11.53
CA GLN A 613 -2.82 12.98 -11.92
C GLN A 613 -2.87 12.73 -13.42
N PHE A 614 -3.49 11.62 -13.80
CA PHE A 614 -3.94 11.38 -15.16
C PHE A 614 -5.43 11.67 -15.23
N GLU A 615 -5.85 12.58 -16.11
CA GLU A 615 -7.18 13.16 -16.06
C GLU A 615 -7.87 13.16 -17.41
N ALA A 616 -9.20 13.08 -17.39
CA ALA A 616 -10.07 13.21 -18.56
C ALA A 616 -11.02 14.41 -18.43
N LEU A 617 -11.24 15.09 -19.54
CA LEU A 617 -12.25 16.14 -19.71
C LEU A 617 -13.29 15.69 -20.72
N ARG A 618 -14.59 15.67 -20.35
CA ARG A 618 -15.69 15.44 -21.29
C ARG A 618 -15.87 16.65 -22.22
N VAL A 619 -15.66 16.45 -23.52
CA VAL A 619 -15.85 17.47 -24.56
C VAL A 619 -17.29 17.36 -25.08
N SER A 620 -18.25 17.82 -24.32
CA SER A 620 -19.67 17.69 -24.64
C SER A 620 -20.28 18.99 -25.16
N SER A 621 -21.21 18.86 -26.15
CA SER A 621 -22.05 19.97 -26.61
C SER A 621 -23.25 20.26 -25.68
N THR A 622 -23.37 19.57 -24.53
CA THR A 622 -24.60 19.57 -23.71
C THR A 622 -24.49 20.32 -22.38
N GLY A 623 -23.39 21.04 -22.10
CA GLY A 623 -23.29 21.96 -20.94
C GLY A 623 -23.16 21.27 -19.58
N LEU A 624 -22.62 20.06 -19.51
CA LEU A 624 -22.12 19.44 -18.28
C LEU A 624 -20.85 20.17 -17.82
N PRO A 625 -20.48 20.12 -16.53
CA PRO A 625 -19.30 20.81 -16.02
C PRO A 625 -18.07 20.43 -16.83
N ASN A 626 -17.29 21.44 -17.21
CA ASN A 626 -16.02 21.27 -17.94
C ASN A 626 -14.84 21.09 -16.96
N ASP A 627 -15.04 20.27 -15.94
CA ASP A 627 -13.98 20.01 -14.99
C ASP A 627 -13.18 18.77 -15.40
N TRP A 628 -11.88 18.83 -15.22
CA TRP A 628 -11.01 17.69 -15.35
C TRP A 628 -11.32 16.68 -14.25
N LEU A 629 -11.39 15.40 -14.59
CA LEU A 629 -11.70 14.31 -13.69
C LEU A 629 -10.47 13.41 -13.61
N PRO A 630 -9.83 13.29 -12.43
CA PRO A 630 -8.79 12.32 -12.20
C PRO A 630 -9.28 10.90 -12.45
N LEU A 631 -8.46 10.08 -13.09
CA LEU A 631 -8.79 8.74 -13.53
C LEU A 631 -8.20 7.70 -12.58
N CYS A 632 -8.98 6.70 -12.25
CA CYS A 632 -8.50 5.53 -11.53
C CYS A 632 -7.62 4.66 -12.44
N GLY A 633 -6.38 4.50 -12.07
CA GLY A 633 -5.47 3.51 -12.62
C GLY A 633 -5.22 2.36 -11.64
N LYS A 634 -4.62 1.30 -12.11
CA LYS A 634 -4.28 0.12 -11.29
C LYS A 634 -3.33 0.46 -10.13
N TYR A 635 -2.50 1.48 -10.30
CA TYR A 635 -1.46 1.88 -9.34
C TYR A 635 -1.70 3.27 -8.74
N THR A 636 -2.87 3.87 -8.92
CA THR A 636 -3.20 5.16 -8.29
C THR A 636 -3.55 4.99 -6.82
N ASN A 637 -3.10 5.96 -5.99
CA ASN A 637 -3.48 6.08 -4.59
C ASN A 637 -4.59 7.14 -4.43
N ALA A 638 -5.29 7.13 -3.30
CA ALA A 638 -6.19 8.23 -2.95
C ALA A 638 -5.39 9.38 -2.35
N GLY A 639 -5.55 10.58 -2.87
CA GLY A 639 -4.85 11.77 -2.37
C GLY A 639 -5.16 12.09 -0.91
N THR A 640 -4.16 12.63 -0.21
CA THR A 640 -4.25 13.08 1.19
C THR A 640 -4.90 14.47 1.29
N ALA A 641 -5.04 14.98 2.53
CA ALA A 641 -5.56 16.33 2.78
C ALA A 641 -4.63 17.46 2.28
N ASP A 642 -3.35 17.16 2.05
CA ASP A 642 -2.36 18.11 1.53
C ASP A 642 -2.21 18.01 -0.01
N GLN A 643 -2.91 17.05 -0.63
CA GLN A 643 -3.01 16.82 -2.07
C GLN A 643 -4.43 17.09 -2.59
N ASP A 644 -4.86 16.42 -3.66
CA ASP A 644 -6.26 16.40 -4.10
C ASP A 644 -7.03 15.31 -3.32
N GLU A 645 -7.57 15.69 -2.17
CA GLU A 645 -8.09 14.81 -1.12
C GLU A 645 -9.09 13.78 -1.66
N GLY A 646 -8.75 12.50 -1.51
CA GLY A 646 -9.59 11.35 -1.89
C GLY A 646 -9.68 11.11 -3.40
N MET A 647 -8.96 11.88 -4.23
CA MET A 647 -8.93 11.69 -5.68
C MET A 647 -7.76 10.79 -6.09
N PRO A 648 -7.90 9.99 -7.17
CA PRO A 648 -6.84 9.14 -7.64
C PRO A 648 -5.63 9.95 -8.14
N LEU A 649 -4.44 9.54 -7.72
CA LEU A 649 -3.18 10.17 -8.09
C LEU A 649 -2.00 9.19 -7.94
N TYR A 650 -0.83 9.57 -8.45
CA TYR A 650 0.44 8.88 -8.29
C TYR A 650 1.32 9.72 -7.38
N ASP A 651 1.81 9.12 -6.30
CA ASP A 651 2.78 9.68 -5.37
C ASP A 651 3.66 8.59 -4.77
N GLY A 652 4.62 8.94 -3.92
CA GLY A 652 5.57 8.00 -3.35
C GLY A 652 6.55 7.45 -4.39
N VAL A 653 7.06 6.23 -4.18
CA VAL A 653 8.17 5.67 -4.96
C VAL A 653 7.80 4.36 -5.64
N GLN A 654 7.82 4.35 -6.96
CA GLN A 654 7.71 3.18 -7.83
C GLN A 654 8.89 3.16 -8.81
N ASN A 655 10.05 2.68 -8.36
CA ASN A 655 11.31 2.71 -9.12
C ASN A 655 11.41 1.70 -10.26
N THR A 656 10.49 0.76 -10.35
CA THR A 656 10.46 -0.24 -11.44
C THR A 656 9.27 0.02 -12.35
N TRP A 657 9.47 -0.17 -13.65
CA TRP A 657 8.41 -0.03 -14.62
C TRP A 657 7.25 -1.00 -14.33
N VAL A 658 6.04 -0.47 -14.28
CA VAL A 658 4.78 -1.21 -14.16
C VAL A 658 3.89 -0.91 -15.36
N GLU A 659 3.04 -1.85 -15.75
CA GLU A 659 2.03 -1.62 -16.79
C GLU A 659 0.77 -1.06 -16.12
N GLU A 660 0.53 0.24 -16.32
CA GLU A 660 -0.66 0.91 -15.86
C GLU A 660 -1.84 0.63 -16.80
N GLU A 661 -3.02 0.39 -16.23
CA GLU A 661 -4.27 0.23 -16.96
C GLU A 661 -5.36 1.12 -16.35
N VAL A 662 -6.02 1.91 -17.21
CA VAL A 662 -7.09 2.84 -16.83
C VAL A 662 -8.36 2.47 -17.60
N ASP A 663 -9.42 2.10 -16.86
CA ASP A 663 -10.74 1.82 -17.42
C ASP A 663 -11.44 3.13 -17.84
N MET A 664 -11.88 3.19 -19.07
CA MET A 664 -12.57 4.36 -19.65
C MET A 664 -14.08 4.13 -19.85
N THR A 665 -14.65 3.10 -19.25
CA THR A 665 -16.08 2.74 -19.45
C THR A 665 -17.03 3.82 -18.99
N GLU A 666 -16.70 4.60 -17.98
CA GLU A 666 -17.54 5.73 -17.54
C GLU A 666 -17.67 6.87 -18.59
N PHE A 667 -16.76 6.91 -19.57
CA PHE A 667 -16.76 7.90 -20.65
C PHE A 667 -17.38 7.40 -21.96
N LEU A 668 -17.92 6.18 -21.98
CA LEU A 668 -18.58 5.64 -23.15
C LEU A 668 -19.81 6.50 -23.54
N GLY A 669 -19.91 6.81 -24.82
CA GLY A 669 -20.94 7.72 -25.32
C GLY A 669 -20.49 9.17 -25.46
N ASP A 670 -19.31 9.54 -24.92
CA ASP A 670 -18.76 10.89 -24.95
C ASP A 670 -17.58 11.06 -25.90
N SER A 671 -17.11 12.28 -26.04
CA SER A 671 -15.79 12.60 -26.56
C SER A 671 -14.97 13.20 -25.42
N ILE A 672 -13.72 12.77 -25.28
CA ILE A 672 -12.86 13.18 -24.16
C ILE A 672 -11.53 13.77 -24.62
N GLN A 673 -10.95 14.58 -23.78
CA GLN A 673 -9.58 15.02 -23.86
C GLN A 673 -8.81 14.55 -22.62
N LEU A 674 -7.54 14.22 -22.74
CA LEU A 674 -6.71 13.62 -21.70
C LEU A 674 -5.51 14.50 -21.39
N ARG A 675 -5.05 14.47 -20.13
CA ARG A 675 -3.81 15.13 -19.72
C ARG A 675 -3.15 14.39 -18.54
N PHE A 676 -1.84 14.57 -18.44
CA PHE A 676 -1.10 14.38 -17.20
C PHE A 676 -0.87 15.73 -16.54
N GLN A 677 -0.94 15.80 -15.22
CA GLN A 677 -0.67 17.00 -14.45
C GLN A 677 0.15 16.67 -13.21
N LEU A 678 1.40 17.18 -13.15
CA LEU A 678 2.19 17.22 -11.91
C LEU A 678 1.80 18.46 -11.12
N VAL A 679 1.60 18.29 -9.83
CA VAL A 679 1.44 19.38 -8.85
C VAL A 679 2.44 19.15 -7.73
N SER A 680 3.26 20.16 -7.44
CA SER A 680 4.25 20.08 -6.36
C SER A 680 4.11 21.24 -5.39
N ASP A 681 4.44 20.98 -4.13
CA ASP A 681 4.49 21.98 -3.08
C ASP A 681 5.84 22.75 -3.09
N ASN A 682 6.29 23.25 -1.93
CA ASN A 682 7.49 24.12 -1.85
C ASN A 682 8.76 23.37 -1.46
N PHE A 683 8.74 22.05 -1.25
CA PHE A 683 9.75 21.43 -0.39
C PHE A 683 10.53 20.31 -1.06
N VAL A 684 10.01 19.11 -1.13
CA VAL A 684 10.73 17.91 -1.60
C VAL A 684 10.52 17.73 -3.09
N THR A 685 11.53 17.26 -3.79
CA THR A 685 11.42 16.87 -5.20
C THR A 685 12.03 15.47 -5.38
N GLY A 686 11.60 14.76 -6.38
CA GLY A 686 12.13 13.47 -6.79
C GLY A 686 12.39 13.42 -8.29
N ASP A 687 12.79 12.26 -8.77
CA ASP A 687 13.08 11.99 -10.19
C ASP A 687 11.83 12.14 -11.10
N GLY A 688 10.64 12.30 -10.49
CA GLY A 688 9.40 12.60 -11.19
C GLY A 688 8.66 11.38 -11.75
N PHE A 689 7.75 11.65 -12.68
CA PHE A 689 6.90 10.64 -13.31
C PHE A 689 7.38 10.34 -14.73
N TYR A 690 7.57 9.05 -15.02
CA TYR A 690 7.95 8.56 -16.33
C TYR A 690 6.83 7.70 -16.91
N PHE A 691 6.56 7.87 -18.22
CA PHE A 691 5.70 6.93 -18.94
C PHE A 691 6.25 6.62 -20.34
N ASP A 692 5.89 5.42 -20.83
CA ASP A 692 6.27 4.90 -22.13
C ASP A 692 5.17 4.02 -22.72
N ASP A 693 5.24 3.69 -24.00
CA ASP A 693 4.29 2.77 -24.66
C ASP A 693 2.81 3.09 -24.44
N PHE A 694 2.45 4.38 -24.41
CA PHE A 694 1.08 4.84 -24.17
C PHE A 694 0.15 4.41 -25.31
N LYS A 695 -0.94 3.72 -24.97
CA LYS A 695 -1.89 3.17 -25.93
C LYS A 695 -3.33 3.40 -25.47
N ILE A 696 -4.16 3.87 -26.38
CA ILE A 696 -5.61 3.97 -26.19
C ILE A 696 -6.27 2.86 -27.01
N TYR A 697 -7.05 2.04 -26.37
CA TYR A 697 -7.81 0.96 -26.99
C TYR A 697 -9.30 1.31 -26.99
N ILE A 698 -9.97 1.09 -28.12
CA ILE A 698 -11.41 1.33 -28.26
C ILE A 698 -12.05 0.07 -28.84
N GLY A 699 -13.09 -0.44 -28.15
CA GLY A 699 -13.79 -1.66 -28.48
C GLY A 699 -15.19 -1.41 -29.05
N GLY A 700 -15.65 -2.32 -29.94
CA GLY A 700 -17.04 -2.43 -30.38
C GLY A 700 -17.78 -3.52 -29.60
N SER A 701 -19.10 -3.70 -29.86
CA SER A 701 -19.88 -4.76 -29.21
C SER A 701 -19.37 -6.16 -29.55
N ILE A 702 -19.57 -7.09 -28.63
CA ILE A 702 -19.42 -8.54 -28.87
C ILE A 702 -20.26 -8.97 -30.08
N ASP A 703 -21.46 -8.39 -30.27
CA ASP A 703 -22.28 -8.62 -31.46
C ASP A 703 -21.59 -8.18 -32.76
N SER A 704 -20.77 -7.14 -32.75
CA SER A 704 -19.96 -6.74 -33.91
C SER A 704 -18.79 -7.71 -34.14
N VAL A 705 -18.30 -8.37 -33.08
CA VAL A 705 -17.27 -9.42 -33.15
C VAL A 705 -17.90 -10.71 -33.69
N ILE A 706 -19.06 -11.11 -33.18
CA ILE A 706 -19.79 -12.27 -33.67
C ILE A 706 -20.14 -12.09 -35.17
N ASN A 707 -20.55 -10.90 -35.57
CA ASN A 707 -20.78 -10.57 -36.96
C ASN A 707 -19.49 -10.47 -37.78
N ASN A 708 -18.39 -9.99 -37.19
CA ASN A 708 -17.05 -10.00 -37.82
C ASN A 708 -16.42 -11.38 -37.83
N VAL A 709 -16.66 -12.27 -36.87
CA VAL A 709 -16.22 -13.68 -36.93
C VAL A 709 -17.01 -14.47 -37.99
N SER A 710 -18.29 -14.16 -38.19
CA SER A 710 -19.02 -14.68 -39.37
C SER A 710 -18.49 -14.09 -40.68
N ASP A 711 -17.98 -12.85 -40.67
CA ASP A 711 -17.29 -12.23 -41.79
C ASP A 711 -15.82 -12.71 -41.92
N LEU A 712 -15.14 -13.14 -40.84
CA LEU A 712 -13.82 -13.84 -40.92
C LEU A 712 -13.96 -15.15 -41.67
N ASN A 713 -15.07 -15.88 -41.59
CA ASN A 713 -15.39 -16.98 -42.50
C ASN A 713 -15.67 -16.51 -43.93
N GLY A 714 -15.86 -15.23 -44.15
CA GLY A 714 -15.95 -14.56 -45.47
C GLY A 714 -14.59 -14.04 -45.96
N LEU A 715 -13.68 -13.68 -45.03
CA LEU A 715 -12.34 -13.15 -45.31
C LEU A 715 -11.34 -14.26 -45.67
N ASP A 716 -11.50 -15.47 -45.14
CA ASP A 716 -10.83 -16.71 -45.63
C ASP A 716 -11.16 -16.99 -47.11
N LYS A 717 -12.19 -16.35 -47.66
CA LYS A 717 -12.55 -16.42 -49.05
C LYS A 717 -11.96 -15.31 -49.91
N PHE A 718 -11.50 -14.18 -49.32
CA PHE A 718 -10.92 -13.09 -50.08
C PHE A 718 -9.46 -13.34 -50.41
N ALA A 719 -8.68 -13.84 -49.48
CA ALA A 719 -7.26 -14.12 -49.69
C ALA A 719 -6.81 -15.39 -48.99
N THR A 720 -5.93 -16.14 -49.64
CA THR A 720 -5.33 -17.37 -49.13
C THR A 720 -3.84 -17.37 -49.35
N ILE A 721 -3.08 -17.97 -48.41
CA ILE A 721 -1.64 -18.18 -48.50
C ILE A 721 -1.36 -19.67 -48.77
N ILE A 722 -0.62 -19.95 -49.82
CA ILE A 722 -0.30 -21.34 -50.25
C ILE A 722 1.19 -21.46 -50.63
N PRO A 723 1.93 -22.44 -50.11
CA PRO A 723 1.58 -23.29 -48.99
C PRO A 723 1.63 -22.59 -47.64
N ASN A 724 0.86 -23.05 -46.68
CA ASN A 724 0.96 -22.65 -45.29
C ASN A 724 0.71 -23.90 -44.42
N PRO A 725 1.72 -24.42 -43.73
CA PRO A 725 3.08 -23.86 -43.52
C PRO A 725 3.96 -23.81 -44.80
N ALA A 726 4.88 -22.84 -44.82
CA ALA A 726 5.80 -22.59 -45.94
C ALA A 726 7.26 -22.89 -45.56
N GLN A 727 8.08 -23.22 -46.58
CA GLN A 727 9.53 -23.45 -46.38
C GLN A 727 10.40 -22.41 -47.11
N HIS A 728 10.06 -22.04 -48.34
CA HIS A 728 10.88 -21.15 -49.15
C HIS A 728 10.07 -20.04 -49.82
N ALA A 729 8.87 -20.30 -50.26
CA ALA A 729 8.04 -19.31 -50.94
C ALA A 729 6.57 -19.53 -50.62
N ILE A 730 5.82 -18.43 -50.65
CA ILE A 730 4.37 -18.42 -50.53
C ILE A 730 3.76 -17.75 -51.74
N ARG A 731 2.54 -18.15 -52.05
CA ARG A 731 1.67 -17.47 -53.01
C ARG A 731 0.45 -16.98 -52.27
N LEU A 732 0.23 -15.66 -52.32
CA LEU A 732 -1.00 -15.03 -51.87
C LEU A 732 -1.97 -15.03 -53.07
N GLU A 733 -3.15 -15.61 -52.88
CA GLU A 733 -4.25 -15.62 -53.86
C GLU A 733 -5.43 -14.79 -53.28
N THR A 734 -5.99 -13.90 -54.11
CA THR A 734 -7.16 -13.11 -53.74
C THR A 734 -8.33 -13.47 -54.68
N THR A 735 -9.57 -13.42 -54.15
CA THR A 735 -10.77 -13.75 -54.96
C THR A 735 -11.15 -12.66 -55.96
N GLN A 736 -10.63 -11.43 -55.76
CA GLN A 736 -10.78 -10.27 -56.69
C GLN A 736 -9.43 -9.62 -56.91
N PRO A 737 -9.17 -8.95 -58.04
CA PRO A 737 -7.95 -8.16 -58.25
C PRO A 737 -7.78 -7.16 -57.15
N TRP A 738 -6.58 -7.11 -56.56
CA TRP A 738 -6.24 -6.25 -55.43
C TRP A 738 -4.89 -5.54 -55.67
N MET A 739 -4.76 -4.29 -55.21
CA MET A 739 -3.50 -3.53 -55.16
C MET A 739 -3.33 -2.87 -53.80
N GLY A 740 -2.10 -2.71 -53.34
CA GLY A 740 -1.77 -2.15 -52.04
C GLY A 740 -0.46 -2.64 -51.48
N GLN A 741 -0.28 -2.64 -50.17
CA GLN A 741 0.91 -3.17 -49.52
C GLN A 741 0.64 -4.51 -48.84
N VAL A 742 1.63 -5.38 -48.90
CA VAL A 742 1.65 -6.64 -48.17
C VAL A 742 2.79 -6.54 -47.17
N GLN A 743 2.49 -6.55 -45.89
CA GLN A 743 3.47 -6.57 -44.82
C GLN A 743 3.49 -7.94 -44.16
N ILE A 744 4.66 -8.47 -43.83
CA ILE A 744 4.80 -9.66 -43.02
C ILE A 744 5.42 -9.23 -41.70
N LEU A 745 4.72 -9.50 -40.59
CA LEU A 745 5.11 -9.18 -39.24
C LEU A 745 5.48 -10.44 -38.46
N ASN A 746 6.46 -10.38 -37.59
CA ASN A 746 6.72 -11.45 -36.62
C ASN A 746 5.68 -11.39 -35.45
N THR A 747 5.79 -12.33 -34.51
CA THR A 747 4.89 -12.40 -33.35
C THR A 747 5.02 -11.20 -32.36
N LEU A 748 6.07 -10.40 -32.50
CA LEU A 748 6.29 -9.17 -31.74
C LEU A 748 5.74 -7.93 -32.48
N GLY A 749 5.04 -8.12 -33.62
CA GLY A 749 4.50 -7.04 -34.44
C GLY A 749 5.54 -6.28 -35.29
N GLN A 750 6.79 -6.73 -35.30
CA GLN A 750 7.86 -6.09 -36.10
C GLN A 750 7.73 -6.50 -37.58
N GLU A 751 7.78 -5.51 -38.47
CA GLU A 751 7.80 -5.75 -39.92
C GLU A 751 9.09 -6.45 -40.33
N VAL A 752 8.97 -7.66 -40.83
CA VAL A 752 10.10 -8.46 -41.36
C VAL A 752 10.15 -8.47 -42.89
N MET A 753 9.06 -8.03 -43.50
CA MET A 753 8.99 -7.93 -44.99
C MET A 753 7.86 -7.00 -45.42
N ASN A 754 8.12 -6.15 -46.42
CA ASN A 754 7.11 -5.24 -47.00
C ASN A 754 7.20 -5.30 -48.52
N TYR A 755 6.05 -5.36 -49.17
CA TYR A 755 5.96 -5.48 -50.62
C TYR A 755 4.80 -4.63 -51.15
N SER A 756 5.09 -3.70 -52.08
CA SER A 756 4.10 -2.87 -52.73
C SER A 756 3.63 -3.47 -54.06
N LEU A 757 2.32 -3.57 -54.21
CA LEU A 757 1.66 -3.96 -55.46
C LEU A 757 1.13 -2.69 -56.13
N ASP A 758 1.84 -2.23 -57.15
CA ASP A 758 1.53 -1.03 -57.89
C ASP A 758 0.45 -1.23 -58.99
N SER A 759 0.00 -2.45 -59.18
CA SER A 759 -1.06 -2.84 -60.12
C SER A 759 -1.92 -3.94 -59.57
N GLU A 760 -3.20 -3.96 -59.96
CA GLU A 760 -4.14 -5.00 -59.54
C GLU A 760 -3.64 -6.40 -59.91
N SER A 761 -3.63 -7.31 -58.92
CA SER A 761 -3.26 -8.71 -59.11
C SER A 761 -4.13 -9.61 -58.26
N GLN A 762 -4.42 -10.82 -58.76
CA GLN A 762 -5.09 -11.87 -58.01
C GLN A 762 -4.11 -12.88 -57.41
N GLN A 763 -2.86 -12.87 -57.84
CA GLN A 763 -1.84 -13.76 -57.32
C GLN A 763 -0.50 -13.05 -57.18
N VAL A 764 0.14 -13.18 -56.04
CA VAL A 764 1.44 -12.64 -55.77
C VAL A 764 2.32 -13.68 -55.11
N HIS A 765 3.58 -13.74 -55.50
CA HIS A 765 4.55 -14.69 -54.93
C HIS A 765 5.61 -13.96 -54.12
N PHE A 766 5.91 -14.50 -52.94
CA PHE A 766 6.94 -13.97 -52.04
C PHE A 766 7.94 -15.08 -51.69
N ASP A 767 9.22 -14.71 -51.72
CA ASP A 767 10.27 -15.56 -51.17
C ASP A 767 10.39 -15.32 -49.67
N VAL A 768 10.05 -16.31 -48.85
CA VAL A 768 10.08 -16.31 -47.40
C VAL A 768 11.16 -17.21 -46.84
N GLY A 769 11.99 -17.82 -47.70
CA GLY A 769 13.02 -18.78 -47.27
C GLY A 769 14.16 -18.18 -46.41
N HIS A 770 14.23 -16.87 -46.32
CA HIS A 770 15.16 -16.15 -45.45
C HIS A 770 14.61 -15.87 -44.08
N LEU A 771 13.30 -16.05 -43.83
CA LEU A 771 12.68 -15.85 -42.53
C LEU A 771 12.96 -17.08 -41.62
N PRO A 772 13.27 -16.84 -40.31
CA PRO A 772 13.39 -17.95 -39.35
C PRO A 772 12.12 -18.81 -39.27
N SER A 773 12.26 -20.09 -38.90
CA SER A 773 11.10 -20.92 -38.59
C SER A 773 10.29 -20.33 -37.42
N GLY A 774 8.98 -20.19 -37.63
CA GLY A 774 8.11 -19.59 -36.63
C GLY A 774 6.77 -19.12 -37.21
N SER A 775 5.98 -18.45 -36.36
CA SER A 775 4.69 -17.87 -36.73
C SER A 775 4.87 -16.41 -37.15
N TYR A 776 4.11 -16.01 -38.16
CA TYR A 776 4.09 -14.66 -38.74
C TYR A 776 2.65 -14.26 -39.07
N TYR A 777 2.44 -12.98 -39.31
CA TYR A 777 1.17 -12.43 -39.82
C TYR A 777 1.39 -11.67 -41.10
N VAL A 778 0.54 -11.93 -42.07
CA VAL A 778 0.54 -11.24 -43.38
C VAL A 778 -0.59 -10.23 -43.39
N HIS A 779 -0.24 -8.94 -43.42
CA HIS A 779 -1.19 -7.83 -43.48
C HIS A 779 -1.34 -7.35 -44.93
N LEU A 780 -2.58 -7.27 -45.38
CA LEU A 780 -2.92 -6.65 -46.68
C LEU A 780 -3.45 -5.24 -46.41
N LEU A 781 -2.75 -4.22 -46.88
CA LEU A 781 -3.08 -2.79 -46.64
C LEU A 781 -3.57 -2.15 -47.94
N ASN A 782 -4.69 -1.47 -47.89
CA ASN A 782 -5.18 -0.67 -49.00
C ASN A 782 -5.32 0.80 -48.52
N ALA A 783 -4.62 1.71 -49.20
CA ALA A 783 -4.67 3.17 -48.94
C ALA A 783 -4.53 3.54 -47.45
N ASP A 784 -3.47 3.02 -46.80
CA ASP A 784 -3.12 3.24 -45.38
C ASP A 784 -4.07 2.62 -44.32
N GLN A 785 -4.93 1.71 -44.72
CA GLN A 785 -5.78 0.95 -43.80
C GLN A 785 -5.52 -0.56 -43.92
N ILE A 786 -5.41 -1.27 -42.77
CA ILE A 786 -5.34 -2.73 -42.75
C ILE A 786 -6.69 -3.27 -43.23
N THR A 787 -6.64 -4.06 -44.30
CA THR A 787 -7.84 -4.67 -44.90
C THR A 787 -8.03 -6.11 -44.45
N ILE A 788 -6.90 -6.88 -44.30
CA ILE A 788 -6.94 -8.31 -43.97
C ILE A 788 -5.64 -8.73 -43.29
N VAL A 789 -5.74 -9.61 -42.29
CA VAL A 789 -4.60 -10.26 -41.61
C VAL A 789 -4.72 -11.77 -41.79
N LEU A 790 -3.70 -12.42 -42.31
CA LEU A 790 -3.64 -13.86 -42.51
C LEU A 790 -2.46 -14.47 -41.73
N PRO A 791 -2.66 -15.60 -41.02
CA PRO A 791 -1.58 -16.30 -40.36
C PRO A 791 -0.66 -16.99 -41.37
N LEU A 792 0.64 -16.98 -41.09
CA LEU A 792 1.66 -17.65 -41.89
C LEU A 792 2.62 -18.40 -40.95
N TRP A 793 2.87 -19.70 -41.26
CA TRP A 793 3.85 -20.50 -40.55
C TRP A 793 5.02 -20.83 -41.48
N ILE A 794 6.25 -20.55 -41.05
CA ILE A 794 7.52 -20.89 -41.71
C ILE A 794 8.12 -22.11 -41.02
N GLN A 795 8.45 -23.15 -41.81
CA GLN A 795 9.07 -24.40 -41.32
C GLN A 795 10.58 -24.43 -41.51
#